data_b649a7be3a9f3547c763299ea76af986
#
_entry.id   b649a7be3a9f3547c763299ea76af986
#
_cell.length_a   1.000
_cell.length_b   1.000
_cell.length_c   1.000
_cell.angle_alpha   90.00
_cell.angle_beta   90.00
_cell.angle_gamma   90.00
#
_symmetry.space_group_name_H-M   'P 1'
#
loop_
_entity.id
_entity.type
_entity.pdbx_description
1 polymer ?
#
loop_
_entity_poly.entity_id
_entity_poly.type
_entity_poly.pdbx_seq_one_letter_code
_entity_poly.pdbx_strand_id
1 'polypeptide(L)'
;MSDDTRHIAAGDGRSTGPPGPGVGKGRRQRRPAGAPPPLPHPVTITTTAWLVLAAVVLAAAFVASQHGPWLRVEDRAGTWLLRQLAGIRTPWLTDVANGIKAAGTGWITVLGASVIVLIVIFRRWRHLLVFLGSVLFLDFVGTMIYNALSRPRPYGVPIIGSWAGYAGASPPVAVLTILLMGVVYCLAVPGHARSWTKAAVAAVVIVFTLARLYLGVDHPGDVLLGAVFAAAIAVTAFRFFTPNEAFPVAYRRGRTAHVDVTGRRGEAIRRAVRDQLGLDVTEIKPVGLESSAGSTPLRLQVDGGPEQFMFAKLYTKGHVRADRWYKLGRTLLYGSLEDEVPFKSVRRLVTYEDYALRLLQDIGVRTAGPHGIVEITPEREYLLVTEFFTGAIEIGEAEVDDLVIDQGLLLIRKLWDSGIAHRDIKPGNLMVRSGELLLIDVAFVQVRPSPWRQAVDLGNMMLVLAVRTDPERVYRRALAYFTPDELAEAFAATRGVASPTQLRAFMKRDPRDLLDEFRALAPHRPPIVLQRWSIQRVALAAGVLAVALIVVFIGVQTITPVGNLGASAPSCGTGHSVILSAQAVPSAAMLPCIAALPSGWSTGSADIASGHTRFWLDSDRAGPHAITVTLTAACDTSGAHQIPSDQPGMHRFEHPVSLTPQFIDLRFYTFPGGCVTYRFAFVPGVSPTLADAAASALSFQPRAALVDFIQHTEGLALCGRGAACSG
;
A
#
# COMPACT_ATOMS: atom_id res chain seq x y z
N MET A 1 -6.76 -2.45 72.97
CA MET A 1 -7.98 -3.01 73.59
C MET A 1 -8.91 -3.37 72.48
N SER A 2 -8.96 -4.67 72.28
CA SER A 2 -9.99 -5.60 71.72
C SER A 2 -10.75 -5.15 70.48
N ASP A 3 -10.45 -5.70 69.31
CA ASP A 3 -10.83 -7.06 68.87
C ASP A 3 -12.34 -7.27 68.77
N ASP A 4 -12.89 -7.28 67.57
CA ASP A 4 -14.01 -8.16 67.21
C ASP A 4 -14.08 -8.39 65.66
N THR A 5 -13.46 -9.48 65.24
CA THR A 5 -13.57 -10.08 63.89
C THR A 5 -14.82 -10.98 63.89
N ARG A 6 -15.84 -10.64 63.10
CA ARG A 6 -16.94 -11.58 62.80
C ARG A 6 -16.72 -12.27 61.46
N HIS A 7 -16.38 -13.54 61.52
CA HIS A 7 -16.48 -14.52 60.46
C HIS A 7 -17.93 -14.66 59.98
N ILE A 8 -18.17 -14.48 58.70
CA ILE A 8 -19.40 -14.96 58.02
C ILE A 8 -19.02 -16.25 57.29
N ALA A 9 -19.59 -17.35 57.77
CA ALA A 9 -19.44 -18.68 57.20
C ALA A 9 -20.11 -18.79 55.84
N ALA A 10 -19.34 -19.29 54.84
CA ALA A 10 -19.84 -19.65 53.53
C ALA A 10 -20.63 -20.95 53.61
N GLY A 11 -21.91 -20.90 53.27
CA GLY A 11 -22.75 -22.07 53.13
C GLY A 11 -22.43 -22.86 51.85
N ASP A 12 -22.05 -24.10 52.05
CA ASP A 12 -21.73 -25.09 51.01
C ASP A 12 -23.02 -25.63 50.38
N GLY A 13 -23.48 -25.02 49.31
CA GLY A 13 -24.62 -25.47 48.48
C GLY A 13 -24.14 -26.30 47.29
N ARG A 14 -23.86 -27.58 47.47
CA ARG A 14 -23.64 -28.53 46.39
C ARG A 14 -24.93 -28.77 45.62
N SER A 15 -25.09 -28.20 44.44
CA SER A 15 -26.06 -28.65 43.43
C SER A 15 -25.43 -29.78 42.60
N THR A 16 -25.93 -30.99 42.76
CA THR A 16 -25.61 -32.16 41.92
C THR A 16 -26.36 -32.06 40.60
N GLY A 17 -25.78 -31.37 39.60
CA GLY A 17 -26.19 -31.48 38.21
C GLY A 17 -25.29 -32.47 37.46
N PRO A 18 -25.78 -33.14 36.38
CA PRO A 18 -24.99 -34.12 35.64
C PRO A 18 -23.75 -33.50 35.02
N PRO A 19 -22.62 -34.24 34.92
CA PRO A 19 -21.38 -33.72 34.37
C PRO A 19 -21.55 -33.45 32.89
N GLY A 20 -21.43 -32.20 32.50
CA GLY A 20 -21.35 -31.77 31.09
C GLY A 20 -20.06 -32.30 30.41
N PRO A 21 -20.05 -32.45 29.10
CA PRO A 21 -18.92 -33.05 28.36
C PRO A 21 -17.63 -32.26 28.58
N GLY A 22 -16.57 -33.00 28.86
CA GLY A 22 -15.27 -32.56 29.35
C GLY A 22 -14.71 -31.29 28.77
N VAL A 23 -14.54 -30.31 29.62
CA VAL A 23 -13.81 -29.08 29.34
C VAL A 23 -12.30 -29.38 29.42
N GLY A 24 -11.62 -29.33 28.30
CA GLY A 24 -10.17 -29.50 28.23
C GLY A 24 -9.43 -28.50 29.14
N LYS A 25 -8.50 -29.01 29.95
CA LYS A 25 -7.67 -28.25 30.86
C LYS A 25 -6.91 -27.13 30.17
N GLY A 26 -7.12 -25.86 30.58
CA GLY A 26 -5.99 -24.95 30.63
C GLY A 26 -5.96 -23.72 29.75
N ARG A 27 -7.06 -23.25 29.14
CA ARG A 27 -7.10 -21.86 28.64
C ARG A 27 -8.28 -21.12 29.28
N ARG A 28 -7.97 -20.09 30.08
CA ARG A 28 -9.00 -19.14 30.53
C ARG A 28 -9.74 -18.64 29.27
N GLN A 29 -11.00 -19.05 29.15
CA GLN A 29 -11.84 -18.57 28.05
C GLN A 29 -12.02 -17.06 28.22
N ARG A 30 -11.47 -16.28 27.30
CA ARG A 30 -11.67 -14.82 27.24
C ARG A 30 -13.03 -14.44 26.65
N ARG A 31 -13.96 -15.39 26.56
CA ARG A 31 -15.28 -15.21 25.98
C ARG A 31 -16.34 -15.51 27.02
N PRO A 32 -17.53 -14.89 26.88
CA PRO A 32 -18.71 -15.34 27.59
C PRO A 32 -18.96 -16.84 27.36
N ALA A 33 -19.44 -17.55 28.36
CA ALA A 33 -19.82 -18.95 28.21
C ALA A 33 -20.86 -19.05 27.09
N GLY A 34 -20.72 -20.03 26.19
CA GLY A 34 -21.61 -20.20 25.03
C GLY A 34 -21.25 -19.39 23.79
N ALA A 35 -20.30 -18.46 23.84
CA ALA A 35 -19.88 -17.74 22.65
C ALA A 35 -19.37 -18.69 21.57
N PRO A 36 -19.78 -18.53 20.28
CA PRO A 36 -19.34 -19.40 19.21
C PRO A 36 -17.82 -19.31 19.00
N PRO A 37 -17.19 -20.36 18.46
CA PRO A 37 -15.79 -20.29 18.08
C PRO A 37 -15.60 -19.18 17.07
N PRO A 38 -14.41 -18.53 17.05
CA PRO A 38 -14.13 -17.52 16.04
C PRO A 38 -14.34 -18.11 14.64
N LEU A 39 -14.86 -17.29 13.72
CA LEU A 39 -14.91 -17.69 12.33
C LEU A 39 -13.51 -18.17 11.91
N PRO A 40 -13.42 -19.30 11.19
CA PRO A 40 -12.13 -19.79 10.72
C PRO A 40 -11.52 -18.75 9.81
N HIS A 41 -10.55 -18.03 10.36
CA HIS A 41 -9.78 -17.05 9.61
C HIS A 41 -8.57 -17.76 9.01
N PRO A 42 -8.24 -17.55 7.73
CA PRO A 42 -6.97 -18.00 7.16
C PRO A 42 -5.76 -17.21 7.73
N VAL A 43 -5.93 -16.54 8.88
CA VAL A 43 -4.89 -15.71 9.52
C VAL A 43 -3.71 -16.54 9.97
N THR A 44 -3.93 -17.73 10.49
CA THR A 44 -2.83 -18.63 10.87
C THR A 44 -2.05 -19.08 9.66
N ILE A 45 -2.72 -19.56 8.61
CA ILE A 45 -2.07 -20.00 7.37
C ILE A 45 -1.35 -18.83 6.69
N THR A 46 -1.98 -17.67 6.57
CA THR A 46 -1.35 -16.48 5.95
C THR A 46 -0.25 -15.89 6.83
N THR A 47 -0.33 -15.97 8.14
CA THR A 47 0.74 -15.53 9.05
C THR A 47 1.91 -16.49 9.00
N THR A 48 1.67 -17.79 8.99
CA THR A 48 2.71 -18.79 8.83
C THR A 48 3.39 -18.64 7.48
N ALA A 49 2.64 -18.51 6.39
CA ALA A 49 3.20 -18.26 5.06
C ALA A 49 4.04 -16.97 5.01
N TRP A 50 3.60 -15.91 5.66
CA TRP A 50 4.37 -14.68 5.77
C TRP A 50 5.66 -14.86 6.58
N LEU A 51 5.62 -15.57 7.71
CA LEU A 51 6.81 -15.86 8.52
C LEU A 51 7.81 -16.72 7.75
N VAL A 52 7.34 -17.75 7.04
CA VAL A 52 8.18 -18.59 6.18
C VAL A 52 8.81 -17.75 5.07
N LEU A 53 8.02 -16.91 4.39
CA LEU A 53 8.52 -16.03 3.34
C LEU A 53 9.56 -15.03 3.88
N ALA A 54 9.32 -14.43 5.04
CA ALA A 54 10.28 -13.54 5.70
C ALA A 54 11.55 -14.28 6.10
N ALA A 55 11.44 -15.49 6.65
CA ALA A 55 12.59 -16.34 7.01
C ALA A 55 13.41 -16.71 5.79
N VAL A 56 12.77 -17.08 4.67
CA VAL A 56 13.45 -17.38 3.40
C VAL A 56 14.20 -16.16 2.87
N VAL A 57 13.57 -14.98 2.89
CA VAL A 57 14.22 -13.73 2.44
C VAL A 57 15.42 -13.39 3.32
N LEU A 58 15.28 -13.49 4.65
CA LEU A 58 16.37 -13.21 5.59
C LEU A 58 17.51 -14.23 5.45
N ALA A 59 17.19 -15.51 5.29
CA ALA A 59 18.18 -16.55 5.06
C ALA A 59 18.92 -16.33 3.73
N ALA A 60 18.20 -16.01 2.66
CA ALA A 60 18.80 -15.71 1.36
C ALA A 60 19.68 -14.46 1.41
N ALA A 61 19.24 -13.39 2.09
CA ALA A 61 20.04 -12.20 2.30
C ALA A 61 21.30 -12.48 3.13
N PHE A 62 21.19 -13.30 4.18
CA PHE A 62 22.32 -13.73 4.99
C PHE A 62 23.31 -14.56 4.17
N VAL A 63 22.86 -15.56 3.44
CA VAL A 63 23.71 -16.38 2.55
C VAL A 63 24.40 -15.51 1.50
N ALA A 64 23.67 -14.55 0.90
CA ALA A 64 24.23 -13.63 -0.06
C ALA A 64 25.28 -12.69 0.54
N SER A 65 25.13 -12.29 1.81
CA SER A 65 26.08 -11.40 2.49
C SER A 65 27.43 -12.10 2.83
N GLN A 66 27.45 -13.42 2.93
CA GLN A 66 28.61 -14.16 3.41
C GLN A 66 29.72 -14.35 2.35
N HIS A 67 29.57 -13.97 1.08
CA HIS A 67 30.56 -14.05 -0.02
C HIS A 67 31.44 -15.32 0.01
N GLY A 68 30.90 -16.44 0.55
CA GLY A 68 31.67 -17.60 0.99
C GLY A 68 31.32 -18.90 0.28
N PRO A 69 31.68 -20.04 0.85
CA PRO A 69 31.58 -21.37 0.23
C PRO A 69 30.17 -21.76 -0.20
N TRP A 70 29.15 -21.19 0.42
CA TRP A 70 27.73 -21.42 0.09
C TRP A 70 27.33 -20.92 -1.29
N LEU A 71 27.81 -19.75 -1.70
CA LEU A 71 27.57 -19.22 -3.06
C LEU A 71 28.20 -20.14 -4.11
N ARG A 72 29.40 -20.66 -3.85
CA ARG A 72 30.03 -21.61 -4.74
C ARG A 72 29.27 -22.94 -4.88
N VAL A 73 28.64 -23.42 -3.80
CA VAL A 73 27.77 -24.60 -3.86
C VAL A 73 26.53 -24.34 -4.69
N GLU A 74 25.93 -23.18 -4.48
CA GLU A 74 24.76 -22.73 -5.25
C GLU A 74 25.11 -22.51 -6.73
N ASP A 75 26.26 -21.88 -7.02
CA ASP A 75 26.75 -21.69 -8.39
C ASP A 75 26.96 -23.01 -9.12
N ARG A 76 27.56 -24.01 -8.46
CA ARG A 76 27.74 -25.34 -9.04
C ARG A 76 26.42 -26.06 -9.29
N ALA A 77 25.54 -26.07 -8.30
CA ALA A 77 24.23 -26.72 -8.43
C ALA A 77 23.36 -25.96 -9.48
N GLY A 78 23.38 -24.64 -9.47
CA GLY A 78 22.72 -23.81 -10.46
C GLY A 78 23.25 -24.03 -11.87
N THR A 79 24.58 -24.10 -12.03
CA THR A 79 25.21 -24.37 -13.32
C THR A 79 24.84 -25.75 -13.83
N TRP A 80 24.75 -26.77 -12.96
CA TRP A 80 24.28 -28.08 -13.36
C TRP A 80 22.88 -28.03 -13.97
N LEU A 81 21.93 -27.33 -13.29
CA LEU A 81 20.57 -27.15 -13.80
C LEU A 81 20.57 -26.40 -15.14
N LEU A 82 21.35 -25.33 -15.25
CA LEU A 82 21.46 -24.53 -16.49
C LEU A 82 22.03 -25.32 -17.65
N ARG A 83 22.98 -26.25 -17.39
CA ARG A 83 23.51 -27.19 -18.40
C ARG A 83 22.46 -28.17 -18.89
N GLN A 84 21.61 -28.71 -17.98
CA GLN A 84 20.50 -29.55 -18.40
C GLN A 84 19.53 -28.79 -19.30
N LEU A 85 19.21 -27.54 -18.94
CA LEU A 85 18.37 -26.68 -19.76
C LEU A 85 19.04 -26.30 -21.09
N ALA A 86 20.36 -26.13 -21.11
CA ALA A 86 21.12 -25.89 -22.33
C ALA A 86 21.12 -27.10 -23.28
N GLY A 87 21.12 -28.32 -22.73
CA GLY A 87 21.09 -29.55 -23.54
C GLY A 87 19.76 -29.79 -24.29
N ILE A 88 18.67 -29.14 -23.88
CA ILE A 88 17.36 -29.22 -24.56
C ILE A 88 17.08 -28.01 -25.47
N ARG A 89 18.10 -27.17 -25.75
CA ARG A 89 17.95 -25.99 -26.57
C ARG A 89 17.68 -26.38 -28.03
N THR A 90 16.63 -25.79 -28.58
CA THR A 90 16.27 -25.89 -30.00
C THR A 90 15.98 -24.48 -30.53
N PRO A 91 16.15 -24.23 -31.85
CA PRO A 91 15.93 -22.89 -32.40
C PRO A 91 14.53 -22.33 -32.05
N TRP A 92 13.48 -23.11 -32.30
CA TRP A 92 12.11 -22.68 -32.04
C TRP A 92 11.83 -22.40 -30.56
N LEU A 93 12.34 -23.23 -29.65
CA LEU A 93 12.17 -23.04 -28.21
C LEU A 93 12.96 -21.84 -27.70
N THR A 94 14.11 -21.57 -28.30
CA THR A 94 14.92 -20.37 -28.04
C THR A 94 14.18 -19.10 -28.49
N ASP A 95 13.52 -19.13 -29.63
CA ASP A 95 12.70 -18.00 -30.12
C ASP A 95 11.51 -17.76 -29.20
N VAL A 96 10.84 -18.81 -28.74
CA VAL A 96 9.77 -18.72 -27.76
C VAL A 96 10.29 -18.13 -26.44
N ALA A 97 11.41 -18.61 -25.92
CA ALA A 97 12.01 -18.10 -24.69
C ALA A 97 12.41 -16.61 -24.80
N ASN A 98 12.99 -16.23 -25.95
CA ASN A 98 13.29 -14.82 -26.22
C ASN A 98 12.01 -13.97 -26.32
N GLY A 99 10.96 -14.49 -26.96
CA GLY A 99 9.64 -13.83 -27.00
C GLY A 99 9.02 -13.63 -25.62
N ILE A 100 9.04 -14.64 -24.77
CA ILE A 100 8.56 -14.55 -23.39
C ILE A 100 9.38 -13.53 -22.59
N LYS A 101 10.70 -13.54 -22.74
CA LYS A 101 11.59 -12.59 -22.08
C LYS A 101 11.31 -11.16 -22.57
N ALA A 102 11.20 -10.94 -23.87
CA ALA A 102 10.90 -9.63 -24.47
C ALA A 102 9.53 -9.11 -24.04
N ALA A 103 8.51 -9.97 -24.00
CA ALA A 103 7.19 -9.62 -23.49
C ALA A 103 7.25 -9.24 -22.01
N GLY A 104 7.92 -10.04 -21.19
CA GLY A 104 8.02 -9.79 -19.74
C GLY A 104 8.86 -8.57 -19.38
N THR A 105 9.75 -8.08 -20.24
CA THR A 105 10.54 -6.87 -20.01
C THR A 105 9.97 -5.65 -20.74
N GLY A 106 9.60 -5.78 -21.99
CA GLY A 106 9.09 -4.68 -22.80
C GLY A 106 7.69 -4.20 -22.40
N TRP A 107 6.82 -5.11 -21.96
CA TRP A 107 5.44 -4.78 -21.54
C TRP A 107 5.29 -4.43 -20.08
N ILE A 108 6.36 -4.48 -19.28
CA ILE A 108 6.35 -4.13 -17.83
C ILE A 108 5.78 -2.73 -17.62
N THR A 109 6.22 -1.74 -18.38
CA THR A 109 5.75 -0.36 -18.27
C THR A 109 4.26 -0.24 -18.61
N VAL A 110 3.82 -0.91 -19.68
CA VAL A 110 2.41 -0.94 -20.09
C VAL A 110 1.56 -1.63 -19.03
N LEU A 111 2.02 -2.74 -18.47
CA LEU A 111 1.34 -3.45 -17.38
C LEU A 111 1.21 -2.56 -16.15
N GLY A 112 2.29 -1.95 -15.71
CA GLY A 112 2.29 -1.04 -14.56
C GLY A 112 1.36 0.15 -14.74
N ALA A 113 1.42 0.82 -15.88
CA ALA A 113 0.53 1.91 -16.24
C ALA A 113 -0.94 1.46 -16.26
N SER A 114 -1.23 0.29 -16.87
CA SER A 114 -2.58 -0.27 -16.93
C SER A 114 -3.15 -0.56 -15.54
N VAL A 115 -2.34 -1.14 -14.64
CA VAL A 115 -2.75 -1.39 -13.25
C VAL A 115 -3.08 -0.08 -12.54
N ILE A 116 -2.24 0.95 -12.69
CA ILE A 116 -2.48 2.28 -12.09
C ILE A 116 -3.78 2.89 -12.64
N VAL A 117 -3.94 2.92 -13.96
CA VAL A 117 -5.14 3.48 -14.61
C VAL A 117 -6.41 2.78 -14.11
N LEU A 118 -6.41 1.45 -14.05
CA LEU A 118 -7.55 0.69 -13.55
C LEU A 118 -7.84 0.98 -12.07
N ILE A 119 -6.82 1.10 -11.22
CA ILE A 119 -7.00 1.45 -9.80
C ILE A 119 -7.61 2.84 -9.66
N VAL A 120 -7.18 3.81 -10.50
CA VAL A 120 -7.71 5.19 -10.54
C VAL A 120 -9.17 5.20 -11.03
N ILE A 121 -9.49 4.50 -12.11
CA ILE A 121 -10.86 4.36 -12.65
C ILE A 121 -11.80 3.84 -11.56
N PHE A 122 -11.36 2.82 -10.82
CA PHE A 122 -12.14 2.25 -9.72
C PHE A 122 -12.07 3.08 -8.42
N ARG A 123 -11.40 4.24 -8.43
CA ARG A 123 -11.24 5.17 -7.29
C ARG A 123 -10.68 4.52 -6.02
N ARG A 124 -9.74 3.59 -6.18
CA ARG A 124 -9.14 2.84 -5.08
C ARG A 124 -7.86 3.49 -4.57
N TRP A 125 -7.94 4.74 -4.16
CA TRP A 125 -6.80 5.57 -3.78
C TRP A 125 -5.86 4.91 -2.77
N ARG A 126 -6.42 4.20 -1.79
CA ARG A 126 -5.61 3.50 -0.80
C ARG A 126 -4.81 2.34 -1.39
N HIS A 127 -5.44 1.54 -2.26
CA HIS A 127 -4.74 0.48 -2.97
C HIS A 127 -3.65 1.06 -3.89
N LEU A 128 -3.90 2.20 -4.52
CA LEU A 128 -2.92 2.91 -5.32
C LEU A 128 -1.69 3.31 -4.51
N LEU A 129 -1.89 3.96 -3.34
CA LEU A 129 -0.80 4.35 -2.46
C LEU A 129 0.02 3.16 -1.97
N VAL A 130 -0.64 2.05 -1.59
CA VAL A 130 0.05 0.83 -1.13
C VAL A 130 0.78 0.17 -2.29
N PHE A 131 0.21 0.12 -3.48
CA PHE A 131 0.85 -0.43 -4.67
C PHE A 131 2.10 0.37 -5.05
N LEU A 132 1.97 1.70 -5.21
CA LEU A 132 3.10 2.58 -5.51
C LEU A 132 4.18 2.51 -4.42
N GLY A 133 3.79 2.56 -3.15
CA GLY A 133 4.73 2.40 -2.04
C GLY A 133 5.47 1.06 -2.05
N SER A 134 4.80 -0.04 -2.47
CA SER A 134 5.43 -1.35 -2.60
C SER A 134 6.44 -1.39 -3.75
N VAL A 135 6.10 -0.78 -4.89
CA VAL A 135 7.01 -0.68 -6.05
C VAL A 135 8.22 0.16 -5.71
N LEU A 136 8.03 1.32 -5.06
CA LEU A 136 9.13 2.19 -4.62
C LEU A 136 10.04 1.51 -3.61
N PHE A 137 9.46 0.78 -2.66
CA PHE A 137 10.24 0.05 -1.68
C PHE A 137 11.05 -1.08 -2.33
N LEU A 138 10.45 -1.80 -3.29
CA LEU A 138 11.17 -2.81 -4.09
C LEU A 138 12.32 -2.17 -4.87
N ASP A 139 12.09 -1.04 -5.52
CA ASP A 139 13.12 -0.34 -6.30
C ASP A 139 14.29 0.08 -5.39
N PHE A 140 14.00 0.78 -4.29
CA PHE A 140 15.03 1.26 -3.37
C PHE A 140 15.84 0.10 -2.75
N VAL A 141 15.17 -0.86 -2.11
CA VAL A 141 15.86 -1.97 -1.43
C VAL A 141 16.43 -2.95 -2.44
N GLY A 142 15.72 -3.19 -3.55
CA GLY A 142 16.19 -4.06 -4.63
C GLY A 142 17.47 -3.53 -5.26
N THR A 143 17.57 -2.22 -5.49
CA THR A 143 18.80 -1.57 -5.99
C THR A 143 19.95 -1.70 -4.98
N MET A 144 19.70 -1.54 -3.68
CA MET A 144 20.72 -1.76 -2.65
C MET A 144 21.23 -3.20 -2.67
N ILE A 145 20.33 -4.20 -2.75
CA ILE A 145 20.69 -5.62 -2.82
C ILE A 145 21.46 -5.91 -4.12
N TYR A 146 20.99 -5.40 -5.24
CA TYR A 146 21.62 -5.57 -6.55
C TYR A 146 23.07 -5.05 -6.56
N ASN A 147 23.30 -3.85 -6.04
CA ASN A 147 24.63 -3.25 -5.95
C ASN A 147 25.53 -3.98 -4.94
N ALA A 148 24.97 -4.44 -3.82
CA ALA A 148 25.73 -5.18 -2.81
C ALA A 148 26.16 -6.57 -3.32
N LEU A 149 25.32 -7.25 -4.07
CA LEU A 149 25.62 -8.55 -4.65
C LEU A 149 26.56 -8.42 -5.85
N SER A 150 26.33 -7.44 -6.73
CA SER A 150 27.09 -7.20 -7.97
C SER A 150 27.48 -8.50 -8.69
N ARG A 151 26.57 -9.50 -8.70
CA ARG A 151 26.85 -10.87 -9.14
C ARG A 151 26.92 -10.95 -10.66
N PRO A 152 28.03 -11.41 -11.26
CA PRO A 152 28.12 -11.65 -12.71
C PRO A 152 27.07 -12.63 -13.20
N ARG A 153 26.90 -12.73 -14.52
CA ARG A 153 26.00 -13.69 -15.14
C ARG A 153 26.52 -15.12 -14.96
N PRO A 154 25.66 -16.16 -15.16
CA PRO A 154 26.06 -17.55 -14.95
C PRO A 154 27.34 -17.96 -15.70
N TYR A 155 28.18 -18.77 -15.03
CA TYR A 155 29.37 -19.39 -15.63
C TYR A 155 29.06 -20.76 -16.20
N GLY A 156 29.89 -21.25 -17.11
CA GLY A 156 29.87 -22.64 -17.59
C GLY A 156 28.73 -22.98 -18.53
N VAL A 157 27.94 -22.01 -18.96
CA VAL A 157 26.88 -22.15 -19.98
C VAL A 157 26.86 -20.94 -20.91
N PRO A 158 26.61 -21.12 -22.21
CA PRO A 158 26.46 -19.98 -23.12
C PRO A 158 25.23 -19.15 -22.79
N ILE A 159 25.40 -17.84 -22.67
CA ILE A 159 24.28 -16.91 -22.46
C ILE A 159 23.70 -16.57 -23.83
N ILE A 160 22.38 -16.75 -24.00
CA ILE A 160 21.69 -16.48 -25.27
C ILE A 160 20.75 -15.27 -25.12
N GLY A 161 20.73 -14.44 -26.16
CA GLY A 161 19.86 -13.27 -26.23
C GLY A 161 20.35 -12.06 -25.45
N SER A 162 19.59 -10.99 -25.49
CA SER A 162 19.95 -9.69 -24.89
C SER A 162 19.84 -9.70 -23.36
N TRP A 163 20.80 -9.08 -22.68
CA TRP A 163 20.78 -8.86 -21.22
C TRP A 163 21.54 -7.57 -20.89
N ALA A 164 21.31 -7.01 -19.72
CA ALA A 164 22.01 -5.84 -19.23
C ALA A 164 22.30 -5.98 -17.72
N GLY A 165 23.43 -5.46 -17.26
CA GLY A 165 23.86 -5.41 -15.87
C GLY A 165 24.09 -6.79 -15.24
N TYR A 166 24.23 -6.80 -13.93
CA TYR A 166 24.43 -8.00 -13.11
C TYR A 166 23.21 -8.93 -13.08
N ALA A 167 23.41 -10.18 -12.65
CA ALA A 167 22.32 -11.15 -12.47
C ALA A 167 21.59 -11.00 -11.14
N GLY A 168 22.28 -10.53 -10.10
CA GLY A 168 21.85 -10.62 -8.70
C GLY A 168 20.45 -10.12 -8.43
N ALA A 169 19.67 -10.92 -7.67
CA ALA A 169 18.27 -10.74 -7.30
C ALA A 169 17.28 -10.53 -8.49
N SER A 170 17.67 -10.90 -9.69
CA SER A 170 16.92 -10.78 -10.95
C SER A 170 15.86 -9.66 -11.01
N PRO A 171 16.27 -8.40 -11.22
CA PRO A 171 15.34 -7.25 -11.20
C PRO A 171 14.13 -7.42 -12.11
N PRO A 172 14.22 -7.98 -13.34
CA PRO A 172 13.04 -8.17 -14.18
C PRO A 172 12.01 -9.14 -13.59
N VAL A 173 12.46 -10.19 -12.89
CA VAL A 173 11.56 -11.14 -12.23
C VAL A 173 10.88 -10.48 -11.02
N ALA A 174 11.63 -9.71 -10.24
CA ALA A 174 11.10 -9.00 -9.08
C ALA A 174 10.03 -7.96 -9.49
N VAL A 175 10.32 -7.14 -10.50
CA VAL A 175 9.39 -6.12 -10.99
C VAL A 175 8.14 -6.75 -11.60
N LEU A 176 8.27 -7.77 -12.45
CA LEU A 176 7.11 -8.48 -12.99
C LEU A 176 6.24 -9.06 -11.87
N THR A 177 6.87 -9.66 -10.85
CA THR A 177 6.16 -10.26 -9.72
C THR A 177 5.37 -9.21 -8.95
N ILE A 178 5.96 -8.07 -8.58
CA ILE A 178 5.26 -7.05 -7.79
C ILE A 178 4.11 -6.40 -8.58
N LEU A 179 4.27 -6.17 -9.87
CA LEU A 179 3.20 -5.64 -10.73
C LEU A 179 2.02 -6.61 -10.84
N LEU A 180 2.30 -7.90 -11.05
CA LEU A 180 1.27 -8.94 -11.11
C LEU A 180 0.59 -9.14 -9.74
N MET A 181 1.32 -9.00 -8.63
CA MET A 181 0.71 -8.98 -7.29
C MET A 181 -0.19 -7.77 -7.09
N GLY A 182 0.09 -6.65 -7.73
CA GLY A 182 -0.81 -5.49 -7.83
C GLY A 182 -2.15 -5.87 -8.49
N VAL A 183 -2.13 -6.65 -9.59
CA VAL A 183 -3.35 -7.18 -10.21
C VAL A 183 -4.15 -8.04 -9.23
N VAL A 184 -3.49 -8.96 -8.51
CA VAL A 184 -4.13 -9.84 -7.52
C VAL A 184 -4.83 -9.05 -6.41
N TYR A 185 -4.15 -8.07 -5.83
CA TYR A 185 -4.66 -7.41 -4.62
C TYR A 185 -5.44 -6.13 -4.89
N CYS A 186 -5.19 -5.44 -6.01
CA CYS A 186 -5.92 -4.23 -6.36
C CYS A 186 -7.13 -4.48 -7.26
N LEU A 187 -7.10 -5.51 -8.10
CA LEU A 187 -8.13 -5.71 -9.13
C LEU A 187 -8.99 -6.95 -8.87
N ALA A 188 -8.42 -8.08 -8.45
CA ALA A 188 -9.17 -9.31 -8.25
C ALA A 188 -10.07 -9.27 -6.99
N VAL A 189 -11.32 -9.72 -7.14
CA VAL A 189 -12.29 -9.81 -6.03
C VAL A 189 -11.89 -10.93 -5.05
N PRO A 190 -12.01 -10.72 -3.73
CA PRO A 190 -11.78 -11.77 -2.74
C PRO A 190 -12.63 -13.02 -3.00
N GLY A 191 -12.07 -14.20 -2.71
CA GLY A 191 -12.72 -15.49 -2.93
C GLY A 191 -12.08 -16.30 -4.06
N HIS A 192 -12.84 -17.14 -4.74
CA HIS A 192 -12.35 -18.04 -5.80
C HIS A 192 -11.62 -17.28 -6.94
N ALA A 193 -12.18 -16.14 -7.36
CA ALA A 193 -11.54 -15.31 -8.41
C ALA A 193 -10.10 -14.90 -8.05
N ARG A 194 -9.87 -14.47 -6.81
CA ARG A 194 -8.51 -14.11 -6.35
C ARG A 194 -7.60 -15.33 -6.25
N SER A 195 -8.12 -16.48 -5.85
CA SER A 195 -7.34 -17.71 -5.81
C SER A 195 -6.87 -18.14 -7.21
N TRP A 196 -7.77 -18.09 -8.20
CA TRP A 196 -7.42 -18.34 -9.59
C TRP A 196 -6.44 -17.32 -10.16
N THR A 197 -6.63 -16.02 -9.83
CA THR A 197 -5.68 -14.97 -10.25
C THR A 197 -4.29 -15.20 -9.64
N LYS A 198 -4.19 -15.63 -8.37
CA LYS A 198 -2.90 -16.01 -7.75
C LYS A 198 -2.24 -17.17 -8.48
N ALA A 199 -3.00 -18.21 -8.83
CA ALA A 199 -2.48 -19.35 -9.57
C ALA A 199 -1.99 -18.94 -10.97
N ALA A 200 -2.76 -18.11 -11.69
CA ALA A 200 -2.38 -17.59 -12.99
C ALA A 200 -1.11 -16.71 -12.90
N VAL A 201 -1.03 -15.82 -11.92
CA VAL A 201 0.17 -14.99 -11.68
C VAL A 201 1.38 -15.87 -11.36
N ALA A 202 1.25 -16.88 -10.50
CA ALA A 202 2.33 -17.80 -10.21
C ALA A 202 2.81 -18.53 -11.48
N ALA A 203 1.88 -19.00 -12.32
CA ALA A 203 2.22 -19.66 -13.59
C ALA A 203 2.98 -18.70 -14.53
N VAL A 204 2.53 -17.44 -14.67
CA VAL A 204 3.23 -16.45 -15.51
C VAL A 204 4.65 -16.18 -15.00
N VAL A 205 4.82 -15.98 -13.68
CA VAL A 205 6.15 -15.76 -13.10
C VAL A 205 7.05 -16.99 -13.29
N ILE A 206 6.52 -18.20 -13.11
CA ILE A 206 7.27 -19.44 -13.34
C ILE A 206 7.71 -19.56 -14.80
N VAL A 207 6.81 -19.34 -15.76
CA VAL A 207 7.13 -19.42 -17.20
C VAL A 207 8.18 -18.37 -17.56
N PHE A 208 8.04 -17.13 -17.08
CA PHE A 208 9.05 -16.09 -17.31
C PHE A 208 10.41 -16.45 -16.70
N THR A 209 10.41 -16.97 -15.49
CA THR A 209 11.61 -17.44 -14.79
C THR A 209 12.29 -18.57 -15.54
N LEU A 210 11.53 -19.59 -15.99
CA LEU A 210 12.06 -20.71 -16.77
C LEU A 210 12.65 -20.25 -18.12
N ALA A 211 12.04 -19.29 -18.79
CA ALA A 211 12.59 -18.72 -20.02
C ALA A 211 13.96 -18.05 -19.77
N ARG A 212 14.12 -17.31 -18.66
CA ARG A 212 15.39 -16.68 -18.31
C ARG A 212 16.48 -17.69 -17.96
N LEU A 213 16.13 -18.76 -17.23
CA LEU A 213 17.04 -19.85 -16.92
C LEU A 213 17.43 -20.65 -18.19
N TYR A 214 16.48 -20.93 -19.06
CA TYR A 214 16.72 -21.60 -20.34
C TYR A 214 17.71 -20.82 -21.22
N LEU A 215 17.59 -19.48 -21.24
CA LEU A 215 18.52 -18.61 -21.96
C LEU A 215 19.89 -18.46 -21.26
N GLY A 216 20.04 -18.95 -20.03
CA GLY A 216 21.28 -18.84 -19.24
C GLY A 216 21.55 -17.40 -18.76
N VAL A 217 20.55 -16.55 -18.70
CA VAL A 217 20.72 -15.12 -18.37
C VAL A 217 20.87 -14.90 -16.89
N ASP A 218 20.20 -15.66 -16.04
CA ASP A 218 20.21 -15.53 -14.57
C ASP A 218 20.54 -16.84 -13.89
N HIS A 219 21.05 -16.75 -12.64
CA HIS A 219 21.19 -17.91 -11.78
C HIS A 219 19.85 -18.34 -11.17
N PRO A 220 19.63 -19.65 -10.89
CA PRO A 220 18.40 -20.12 -10.26
C PRO A 220 18.09 -19.43 -8.93
N GLY A 221 19.09 -19.20 -8.07
CA GLY A 221 18.94 -18.48 -6.80
C GLY A 221 18.51 -17.04 -6.98
N ASP A 222 19.03 -16.35 -7.98
CA ASP A 222 18.72 -14.93 -8.24
C ASP A 222 17.27 -14.73 -8.70
N VAL A 223 16.74 -15.61 -9.55
CA VAL A 223 15.32 -15.54 -9.98
C VAL A 223 14.38 -15.88 -8.84
N LEU A 224 14.74 -16.88 -8.01
CA LEU A 224 13.96 -17.23 -6.83
C LEU A 224 13.96 -16.10 -5.80
N LEU A 225 15.12 -15.53 -5.51
CA LEU A 225 15.26 -14.40 -4.58
C LEU A 225 14.42 -13.21 -5.05
N GLY A 226 14.52 -12.84 -6.32
CA GLY A 226 13.75 -11.73 -6.88
C GLY A 226 12.24 -11.94 -6.77
N ALA A 227 11.73 -13.13 -7.14
CA ALA A 227 10.31 -13.46 -7.06
C ALA A 227 9.79 -13.47 -5.61
N VAL A 228 10.52 -14.15 -4.71
CA VAL A 228 10.13 -14.28 -3.29
C VAL A 228 10.19 -12.93 -2.57
N PHE A 229 11.23 -12.14 -2.82
CA PHE A 229 11.37 -10.81 -2.22
C PHE A 229 10.24 -9.87 -2.64
N ALA A 230 9.94 -9.79 -3.95
CA ALA A 230 8.84 -8.97 -4.46
C ALA A 230 7.47 -9.44 -3.92
N ALA A 231 7.24 -10.76 -3.89
CA ALA A 231 6.01 -11.32 -3.31
C ALA A 231 5.89 -11.02 -1.80
N ALA A 232 6.99 -11.09 -1.04
CA ALA A 232 7.03 -10.77 0.38
C ALA A 232 6.64 -9.30 0.64
N ILE A 233 7.21 -8.38 -0.12
CA ILE A 233 6.88 -6.95 -0.04
C ILE A 233 5.39 -6.74 -0.32
N ALA A 234 4.88 -7.26 -1.44
CA ALA A 234 3.49 -7.08 -1.84
C ALA A 234 2.52 -7.67 -0.80
N VAL A 235 2.72 -8.93 -0.39
CA VAL A 235 1.86 -9.60 0.59
C VAL A 235 1.86 -8.85 1.92
N THR A 236 3.03 -8.42 2.39
CA THR A 236 3.16 -7.65 3.64
C THR A 236 2.42 -6.32 3.53
N ALA A 237 2.70 -5.54 2.48
CA ALA A 237 2.11 -4.22 2.30
C ALA A 237 0.58 -4.29 2.19
N PHE A 238 0.04 -5.17 1.33
CA PHE A 238 -1.40 -5.31 1.16
C PHE A 238 -2.10 -5.90 2.38
N ARG A 239 -1.45 -6.83 3.11
CA ARG A 239 -2.01 -7.38 4.34
C ARG A 239 -2.17 -6.33 5.44
N PHE A 240 -1.16 -5.48 5.64
CA PHE A 240 -1.18 -4.51 6.73
C PHE A 240 -1.91 -3.21 6.37
N PHE A 241 -1.83 -2.77 5.14
CA PHE A 241 -2.36 -1.47 4.74
C PHE A 241 -3.68 -1.53 3.98
N THR A 242 -4.02 -2.65 3.32
CA THR A 242 -5.31 -2.83 2.62
C THR A 242 -5.93 -4.20 2.93
N PRO A 243 -6.29 -4.50 4.19
CA PRO A 243 -6.94 -5.76 4.50
C PRO A 243 -8.27 -5.88 3.77
N ASN A 244 -8.57 -7.06 3.24
CA ASN A 244 -9.74 -7.32 2.41
C ASN A 244 -11.08 -7.04 3.10
N GLU A 245 -11.15 -7.28 4.41
CA GLU A 245 -12.34 -7.06 5.22
C GLU A 245 -12.68 -5.56 5.34
N ALA A 246 -11.66 -4.70 5.29
CA ALA A 246 -11.85 -3.25 5.40
C ALA A 246 -12.16 -2.58 4.06
N PHE A 247 -11.62 -3.12 2.96
CA PHE A 247 -11.70 -2.53 1.62
C PHE A 247 -11.97 -3.62 0.58
N PRO A 248 -13.17 -4.23 0.62
CA PRO A 248 -13.53 -5.24 -0.36
C PRO A 248 -13.50 -4.63 -1.77
N VAL A 249 -12.94 -5.40 -2.70
CA VAL A 249 -12.90 -5.04 -4.11
C VAL A 249 -14.28 -5.33 -4.71
N ALA A 250 -15.09 -4.30 -4.88
CA ALA A 250 -16.40 -4.43 -5.53
C ALA A 250 -16.38 -3.68 -6.88
N TYR A 251 -16.78 -4.37 -7.94
CA TYR A 251 -16.90 -3.78 -9.29
C TYR A 251 -18.27 -3.11 -9.53
N ARG A 252 -19.26 -3.34 -8.67
CA ARG A 252 -20.59 -2.73 -8.78
C ARG A 252 -20.74 -1.57 -7.83
N ARG A 253 -21.15 -0.40 -8.35
CA ARG A 253 -21.56 0.75 -7.54
C ARG A 253 -22.71 0.33 -6.65
N GLY A 254 -22.63 0.58 -5.34
CA GLY A 254 -23.73 0.48 -4.38
C GLY A 254 -23.88 -0.84 -3.61
N ARG A 255 -23.09 -1.91 -3.85
CA ARG A 255 -23.13 -3.13 -3.03
C ARG A 255 -21.72 -3.55 -2.63
N THR A 256 -21.45 -3.48 -1.35
CA THR A 256 -20.15 -3.77 -0.75
C THR A 256 -20.11 -5.21 -0.21
N ALA A 257 -19.01 -5.93 -0.44
CA ALA A 257 -18.85 -7.32 -0.02
C ALA A 257 -18.76 -7.50 1.52
N HIS A 258 -18.61 -6.42 2.29
CA HIS A 258 -18.67 -6.47 3.76
C HIS A 258 -20.11 -6.67 4.27
N VAL A 259 -21.08 -6.54 3.40
CA VAL A 259 -22.51 -6.72 3.68
C VAL A 259 -22.94 -8.18 3.54
N ASP A 260 -22.07 -9.06 3.08
CA ASP A 260 -22.40 -10.49 3.00
C ASP A 260 -22.46 -11.09 4.42
N VAL A 261 -23.68 -11.18 4.93
CA VAL A 261 -24.05 -11.82 6.19
C VAL A 261 -24.69 -13.20 5.95
N THR A 262 -24.52 -13.76 4.74
CA THR A 262 -25.04 -15.08 4.36
C THR A 262 -24.05 -16.19 4.68
N GLY A 263 -24.48 -17.45 4.56
CA GLY A 263 -23.65 -18.63 4.75
C GLY A 263 -23.04 -18.73 6.16
N ARG A 264 -21.80 -19.19 6.24
CA ARG A 264 -21.10 -19.45 7.52
C ARG A 264 -21.02 -18.24 8.46
N ARG A 265 -20.95 -17.03 7.90
CA ARG A 265 -20.90 -15.80 8.70
C ARG A 265 -22.26 -15.49 9.31
N GLY A 266 -23.33 -15.60 8.56
CA GLY A 266 -24.69 -15.45 9.07
C GLY A 266 -25.00 -16.47 10.16
N GLU A 267 -24.60 -17.73 9.99
CA GLU A 267 -24.75 -18.77 11.01
C GLU A 267 -23.96 -18.46 12.29
N ALA A 268 -22.75 -17.91 12.18
CA ALA A 268 -21.95 -17.51 13.33
C ALA A 268 -22.59 -16.34 14.08
N ILE A 269 -23.15 -15.35 13.36
CA ILE A 269 -23.90 -14.24 13.95
C ILE A 269 -25.14 -14.78 14.69
N ARG A 270 -25.96 -15.63 14.05
CA ARG A 270 -27.15 -16.20 14.71
C ARG A 270 -26.81 -16.97 15.97
N ARG A 271 -25.81 -17.85 15.93
CA ARG A 271 -25.34 -18.58 17.11
C ARG A 271 -24.84 -17.63 18.22
N ALA A 272 -24.05 -16.63 17.86
CA ALA A 272 -23.53 -15.68 18.83
C ALA A 272 -24.62 -14.86 19.51
N VAL A 273 -25.66 -14.45 18.77
CA VAL A 273 -26.81 -13.73 19.31
C VAL A 273 -27.63 -14.65 20.21
N ARG A 274 -27.88 -15.89 19.82
CA ARG A 274 -28.59 -16.88 20.64
C ARG A 274 -27.83 -17.16 21.94
N ASP A 275 -26.53 -17.47 21.85
CA ASP A 275 -25.74 -17.90 22.98
C ASP A 275 -25.48 -16.77 24.00
N GLN A 276 -25.44 -15.49 23.58
CA GLN A 276 -25.09 -14.37 24.43
C GLN A 276 -26.30 -13.50 24.83
N LEU A 277 -27.36 -13.43 24.01
CA LEU A 277 -28.55 -12.64 24.30
C LEU A 277 -29.83 -13.50 24.44
N GLY A 278 -29.78 -14.80 24.15
CA GLY A 278 -30.95 -15.67 24.19
C GLY A 278 -31.98 -15.42 23.10
N LEU A 279 -31.59 -14.72 22.00
CA LEU A 279 -32.49 -14.36 20.91
C LEU A 279 -32.32 -15.29 19.71
N ASP A 280 -33.41 -15.91 19.26
CA ASP A 280 -33.41 -16.76 18.07
C ASP A 280 -33.62 -15.94 16.80
N VAL A 281 -32.55 -15.72 16.06
CA VAL A 281 -32.54 -14.93 14.83
C VAL A 281 -32.83 -15.84 13.62
N THR A 282 -33.97 -15.63 12.97
CA THR A 282 -34.38 -16.35 11.77
C THR A 282 -33.80 -15.75 10.50
N GLU A 283 -33.82 -14.42 10.36
CA GLU A 283 -33.32 -13.72 9.18
C GLU A 283 -32.42 -12.54 9.56
N ILE A 284 -31.41 -12.30 8.73
CA ILE A 284 -30.50 -11.14 8.85
C ILE A 284 -30.53 -10.40 7.51
N LYS A 285 -30.98 -9.15 7.51
CA LYS A 285 -31.01 -8.28 6.33
C LYS A 285 -30.18 -7.00 6.56
N PRO A 286 -29.29 -6.62 5.64
CA PRO A 286 -28.67 -5.30 5.65
C PRO A 286 -29.70 -4.21 5.38
N VAL A 287 -29.62 -3.08 6.10
CA VAL A 287 -30.49 -1.93 5.95
C VAL A 287 -29.69 -0.64 5.89
N GLY A 288 -30.19 0.39 5.21
CA GLY A 288 -29.62 1.74 5.26
C GLY A 288 -28.17 1.88 4.81
N LEU A 289 -27.72 1.11 3.82
CA LEU A 289 -26.31 1.02 3.40
C LEU A 289 -25.73 2.28 2.78
N GLU A 290 -26.54 3.22 2.34
CA GLU A 290 -26.08 4.42 1.62
C GLU A 290 -25.40 5.45 2.53
N SER A 291 -25.64 5.39 3.83
CA SER A 291 -25.12 6.35 4.83
C SER A 291 -24.17 5.75 5.88
N SER A 292 -23.83 4.47 5.81
CA SER A 292 -23.11 3.74 6.87
C SER A 292 -21.59 3.69 6.68
N ALA A 293 -20.89 4.78 6.96
CA ALA A 293 -19.42 4.80 6.92
C ALA A 293 -18.74 4.14 8.14
N GLY A 294 -19.42 4.06 9.29
CA GLY A 294 -18.84 3.65 10.58
C GLY A 294 -19.16 2.22 11.05
N SER A 295 -20.19 1.58 10.47
CA SER A 295 -20.66 0.23 10.85
C SER A 295 -21.42 -0.41 9.71
N THR A 296 -21.77 -1.71 9.82
CA THR A 296 -22.71 -2.34 8.90
C THR A 296 -24.06 -2.50 9.60
N PRO A 297 -25.10 -1.71 9.25
CA PRO A 297 -26.41 -1.80 9.86
C PRO A 297 -27.17 -3.00 9.33
N LEU A 298 -27.80 -3.73 10.26
CA LEU A 298 -28.54 -4.97 10.00
C LEU A 298 -29.90 -4.92 10.68
N ARG A 299 -30.91 -5.49 10.04
CA ARG A 299 -32.18 -5.85 10.66
C ARG A 299 -32.16 -7.34 10.94
N LEU A 300 -32.38 -7.70 12.20
CA LEU A 300 -32.54 -9.07 12.67
C LEU A 300 -34.02 -9.36 12.84
N GLN A 301 -34.52 -10.44 12.24
CA GLN A 301 -35.83 -10.95 12.55
C GLN A 301 -35.67 -12.00 13.64
N VAL A 302 -36.43 -11.83 14.74
CA VAL A 302 -36.31 -12.65 15.95
C VAL A 302 -37.62 -13.42 16.12
N ASP A 303 -37.54 -14.72 16.48
CA ASP A 303 -38.68 -15.56 16.77
C ASP A 303 -38.86 -15.73 18.28
N GLY A 304 -40.13 -15.74 18.74
CA GLY A 304 -40.46 -16.00 20.15
C GLY A 304 -40.27 -14.84 21.14
N GLY A 305 -39.96 -13.62 20.70
CA GLY A 305 -39.83 -12.43 21.54
C GLY A 305 -41.01 -11.47 21.44
N PRO A 306 -41.12 -10.48 22.37
CA PRO A 306 -42.13 -9.42 22.28
C PRO A 306 -41.92 -8.48 21.07
N GLU A 307 -40.71 -8.43 20.54
CA GLU A 307 -40.33 -7.64 19.36
C GLU A 307 -39.95 -8.58 18.22
N GLN A 308 -40.64 -8.43 17.08
CA GLN A 308 -40.38 -9.23 15.89
C GLN A 308 -39.09 -8.87 15.17
N PHE A 309 -38.65 -7.63 15.33
CA PHE A 309 -37.47 -7.11 14.68
C PHE A 309 -36.53 -6.40 15.68
N MET A 310 -35.21 -6.60 15.48
CA MET A 310 -34.14 -5.90 16.17
C MET A 310 -33.28 -5.16 15.18
N PHE A 311 -32.73 -4.03 15.59
CA PHE A 311 -31.67 -3.37 14.84
C PHE A 311 -30.31 -3.82 15.36
N ALA A 312 -29.35 -4.00 14.48
CA ALA A 312 -28.00 -4.35 14.89
C ALA A 312 -26.95 -3.65 14.05
N LYS A 313 -25.87 -3.20 14.66
CA LYS A 313 -24.72 -2.65 13.99
C LYS A 313 -23.53 -3.58 14.12
N LEU A 314 -23.01 -4.06 12.99
CA LEU A 314 -21.84 -4.93 12.92
C LEU A 314 -20.56 -4.08 12.79
N TYR A 315 -19.65 -4.26 13.74
CA TYR A 315 -18.36 -3.56 13.80
C TYR A 315 -17.21 -4.52 13.56
N THR A 316 -16.26 -4.09 12.73
CA THR A 316 -15.06 -4.86 12.38
C THR A 316 -13.81 -4.01 12.54
N LYS A 317 -12.63 -4.63 12.50
CA LYS A 317 -11.33 -3.89 12.47
C LYS A 317 -11.25 -2.88 11.32
N GLY A 318 -12.00 -3.11 10.26
CA GLY A 318 -12.10 -2.20 9.13
C GLY A 318 -12.68 -0.86 9.51
N HIS A 319 -13.76 -0.86 10.27
CA HIS A 319 -14.43 0.36 10.72
C HIS A 319 -13.54 1.19 11.65
N VAL A 320 -12.78 0.56 12.57
CA VAL A 320 -11.79 1.26 13.42
C VAL A 320 -10.69 1.94 12.61
N ARG A 321 -10.24 1.29 11.51
CA ARG A 321 -9.24 1.91 10.63
C ARG A 321 -9.82 3.06 9.81
N ALA A 322 -11.05 2.92 9.32
CA ALA A 322 -11.75 3.99 8.62
C ALA A 322 -11.96 5.20 9.55
N ASP A 323 -12.36 4.98 10.79
CA ASP A 323 -12.47 6.01 11.83
C ASP A 323 -11.15 6.76 12.06
N ARG A 324 -10.03 6.04 12.18
CA ARG A 324 -8.71 6.67 12.35
C ARG A 324 -8.34 7.61 11.20
N TRP A 325 -8.54 7.15 9.97
CA TRP A 325 -8.22 7.96 8.80
C TRP A 325 -9.15 9.15 8.65
N TYR A 326 -10.44 8.96 8.96
CA TYR A 326 -11.42 10.04 8.97
C TYR A 326 -11.05 11.11 10.01
N LYS A 327 -10.75 10.70 11.26
CA LYS A 327 -10.35 11.62 12.34
C LYS A 327 -9.02 12.30 12.04
N LEU A 328 -8.02 11.56 11.51
CA LEU A 328 -6.76 12.15 11.05
C LEU A 328 -6.99 13.22 9.98
N GLY A 329 -7.81 12.92 8.98
CA GLY A 329 -8.16 13.89 7.93
C GLY A 329 -8.84 15.13 8.50
N ARG A 330 -9.75 14.98 9.46
CA ARG A 330 -10.40 16.10 10.14
C ARG A 330 -9.43 16.91 10.99
N THR A 331 -8.55 16.26 11.74
CA THR A 331 -7.50 16.95 12.51
C THR A 331 -6.57 17.76 11.61
N LEU A 332 -6.22 17.22 10.44
CA LEU A 332 -5.44 17.95 9.44
C LEU A 332 -6.19 19.19 8.89
N LEU A 333 -7.50 19.06 8.66
CA LEU A 333 -8.33 20.14 8.10
C LEU A 333 -8.73 21.19 9.14
N TYR A 334 -9.11 20.77 10.34
CA TYR A 334 -9.71 21.64 11.38
C TYR A 334 -8.79 21.87 12.58
N GLY A 335 -7.72 21.11 12.74
CA GLY A 335 -6.72 21.24 13.81
C GLY A 335 -7.30 21.00 15.20
N SER A 336 -6.87 21.82 16.18
CA SER A 336 -7.23 21.70 17.59
C SER A 336 -8.72 21.92 17.92
N LEU A 337 -9.53 22.30 16.93
CA LEU A 337 -11.01 22.34 17.09
C LEU A 337 -11.62 20.93 17.11
N GLU A 338 -10.89 19.93 16.62
CA GLU A 338 -11.25 18.52 16.64
C GLU A 338 -10.43 17.79 17.70
N ASP A 339 -10.99 17.66 18.89
CA ASP A 339 -10.36 16.91 20.00
C ASP A 339 -10.86 15.44 20.00
N GLU A 340 -10.80 14.78 18.86
CA GLU A 340 -11.24 13.41 18.72
C GLU A 340 -10.07 12.42 18.73
N VAL A 341 -9.95 11.66 19.80
CA VAL A 341 -9.00 10.55 19.85
C VAL A 341 -9.55 9.36 19.05
N PRO A 342 -8.80 8.83 18.08
CA PRO A 342 -9.23 7.64 17.35
C PRO A 342 -9.35 6.41 18.25
N PHE A 343 -10.36 5.57 18.01
CA PHE A 343 -10.52 4.33 18.75
C PHE A 343 -9.39 3.35 18.44
N LYS A 344 -8.84 2.73 19.50
CA LYS A 344 -7.71 1.78 19.36
C LYS A 344 -8.17 0.35 19.04
N SER A 345 -9.41 -0.01 19.39
CA SER A 345 -9.95 -1.36 19.19
C SER A 345 -11.43 -1.33 18.83
N VAL A 346 -11.92 -2.40 18.18
CA VAL A 346 -13.35 -2.57 17.86
C VAL A 346 -14.20 -2.61 19.13
N ARG A 347 -13.72 -3.30 20.16
CA ARG A 347 -14.40 -3.38 21.45
C ARG A 347 -14.65 -2.00 22.04
N ARG A 348 -13.65 -1.10 22.03
CA ARG A 348 -13.83 0.27 22.55
C ARG A 348 -14.83 1.08 21.74
N LEU A 349 -14.82 0.94 20.41
CA LEU A 349 -15.79 1.62 19.54
C LEU A 349 -17.22 1.20 19.88
N VAL A 350 -17.48 -0.09 19.95
CA VAL A 350 -18.81 -0.64 20.27
C VAL A 350 -19.24 -0.29 21.70
N THR A 351 -18.34 -0.43 22.67
CA THR A 351 -18.63 -0.11 24.08
C THR A 351 -18.95 1.37 24.25
N TYR A 352 -18.31 2.25 23.48
CA TYR A 352 -18.60 3.69 23.55
C TYR A 352 -19.99 4.02 22.99
N GLU A 353 -20.42 3.36 21.93
CA GLU A 353 -21.77 3.58 21.38
C GLU A 353 -22.86 3.02 22.32
N ASP A 354 -22.66 1.84 22.90
CA ASP A 354 -23.57 1.31 23.93
C ASP A 354 -23.66 2.26 25.15
N TYR A 355 -22.49 2.79 25.58
CA TYR A 355 -22.46 3.79 26.67
C TYR A 355 -23.23 5.06 26.29
N ALA A 356 -23.05 5.57 25.07
CA ALA A 356 -23.74 6.77 24.60
C ALA A 356 -25.27 6.56 24.54
N LEU A 357 -25.74 5.40 24.08
CA LEU A 357 -27.17 5.07 24.07
C LEU A 357 -27.75 5.07 25.49
N ARG A 358 -27.10 4.42 26.44
CA ARG A 358 -27.54 4.38 27.86
C ARG A 358 -27.52 5.77 28.49
N LEU A 359 -26.48 6.56 28.22
CA LEU A 359 -26.39 7.94 28.72
C LEU A 359 -27.53 8.82 28.20
N LEU A 360 -27.88 8.71 26.90
CA LEU A 360 -28.99 9.43 26.32
C LEU A 360 -30.34 9.01 26.89
N GLN A 361 -30.54 7.72 27.18
CA GLN A 361 -31.74 7.24 27.86
C GLN A 361 -31.82 7.77 29.30
N ASP A 362 -30.71 7.79 30.02
CA ASP A 362 -30.65 8.27 31.42
C ASP A 362 -31.06 9.75 31.55
N ILE A 363 -30.67 10.59 30.57
CA ILE A 363 -31.09 11.99 30.50
C ILE A 363 -32.50 12.19 29.89
N GLY A 364 -33.20 11.10 29.62
CA GLY A 364 -34.58 11.13 29.09
C GLY A 364 -34.70 11.51 27.62
N VAL A 365 -33.65 11.28 26.81
CA VAL A 365 -33.71 11.34 25.36
C VAL A 365 -34.22 10.03 24.82
N ARG A 366 -35.24 10.07 23.96
CA ARG A 366 -35.80 8.87 23.32
C ARG A 366 -34.85 8.40 22.22
N THR A 367 -34.14 7.32 22.52
CA THR A 367 -33.23 6.65 21.59
C THR A 367 -33.40 5.14 21.68
N ALA A 368 -32.85 4.39 20.71
CA ALA A 368 -33.00 2.95 20.65
C ALA A 368 -32.44 2.25 21.89
N GLY A 369 -33.25 1.43 22.54
CA GLY A 369 -32.86 0.67 23.72
C GLY A 369 -31.75 -0.34 23.37
N PRO A 370 -30.57 -0.30 24.05
CA PRO A 370 -29.53 -1.29 23.80
C PRO A 370 -29.85 -2.61 24.50
N HIS A 371 -29.99 -3.69 23.73
CA HIS A 371 -30.17 -5.07 24.23
C HIS A 371 -28.85 -5.68 24.64
N GLY A 372 -27.75 -5.34 23.99
CA GLY A 372 -26.42 -5.77 24.37
C GLY A 372 -25.40 -5.83 23.25
N ILE A 373 -24.16 -6.12 23.64
CA ILE A 373 -23.02 -6.29 22.75
C ILE A 373 -22.74 -7.78 22.60
N VAL A 374 -22.70 -8.27 21.37
CA VAL A 374 -22.39 -9.66 21.03
C VAL A 374 -21.00 -9.74 20.42
N GLU A 375 -20.13 -10.57 20.97
CA GLU A 375 -18.81 -10.86 20.41
C GLU A 375 -18.94 -12.02 19.39
N ILE A 376 -18.71 -11.74 18.11
CA ILE A 376 -18.75 -12.75 17.04
C ILE A 376 -17.40 -13.41 16.89
N THR A 377 -16.38 -12.59 16.65
CA THR A 377 -14.98 -13.04 16.58
C THR A 377 -14.16 -12.28 17.61
N PRO A 378 -13.43 -12.97 18.53
CA PRO A 378 -12.70 -12.31 19.60
C PRO A 378 -11.82 -11.16 19.12
N GLU A 379 -11.99 -9.99 19.74
CA GLU A 379 -11.25 -8.75 19.50
C GLU A 379 -11.32 -8.22 18.04
N ARG A 380 -12.19 -8.79 17.19
CA ARG A 380 -12.25 -8.45 15.75
C ARG A 380 -13.61 -8.03 15.25
N GLU A 381 -14.66 -8.74 15.67
CA GLU A 381 -16.03 -8.52 15.21
C GLU A 381 -16.99 -8.50 16.37
N TYR A 382 -17.76 -7.43 16.46
CA TYR A 382 -18.77 -7.22 17.50
C TYR A 382 -20.07 -6.76 16.85
N LEU A 383 -21.17 -7.13 17.44
CA LEU A 383 -22.51 -6.69 17.06
C LEU A 383 -23.12 -5.93 18.25
N LEU A 384 -23.57 -4.70 18.03
CA LEU A 384 -24.42 -3.98 18.96
C LEU A 384 -25.87 -4.21 18.55
N VAL A 385 -26.64 -4.81 19.41
CA VAL A 385 -28.08 -5.09 19.19
C VAL A 385 -28.90 -4.08 19.96
N THR A 386 -29.85 -3.43 19.28
CA THR A 386 -30.73 -2.40 19.84
C THR A 386 -32.17 -2.62 19.39
N GLU A 387 -33.10 -1.92 20.01
CA GLU A 387 -34.48 -1.83 19.57
C GLU A 387 -34.60 -1.42 18.10
N PHE A 388 -35.56 -2.01 17.39
CA PHE A 388 -35.93 -1.61 16.02
C PHE A 388 -37.25 -0.84 16.08
N PHE A 389 -37.26 0.42 15.64
CA PHE A 389 -38.45 1.24 15.65
C PHE A 389 -39.39 0.89 14.48
N THR A 390 -40.21 -0.15 14.68
CA THR A 390 -41.19 -0.57 13.70
C THR A 390 -42.21 0.54 13.47
N GLY A 391 -42.47 0.88 12.19
CA GLY A 391 -43.42 1.92 11.80
C GLY A 391 -42.89 3.37 11.95
N ALA A 392 -41.65 3.58 12.38
CA ALA A 392 -41.05 4.89 12.38
C ALA A 392 -40.61 5.32 10.97
N ILE A 393 -40.77 6.59 10.66
CA ILE A 393 -40.46 7.21 9.37
C ILE A 393 -39.38 8.25 9.59
N GLU A 394 -38.43 8.42 8.68
CA GLU A 394 -37.42 9.49 8.74
C GLU A 394 -38.13 10.85 8.74
N ILE A 395 -37.64 11.80 9.56
CA ILE A 395 -38.25 13.13 9.68
C ILE A 395 -38.29 13.88 8.33
N GLY A 396 -37.39 13.56 7.41
CA GLY A 396 -37.37 14.11 6.05
C GLY A 396 -38.60 13.71 5.20
N GLU A 397 -39.33 12.67 5.59
CA GLU A 397 -40.52 12.16 4.91
C GLU A 397 -41.77 12.23 5.81
N ALA A 398 -41.61 12.43 7.12
CA ALA A 398 -42.69 12.49 8.08
C ALA A 398 -43.43 13.85 8.06
N GLU A 399 -44.63 13.84 8.59
CA GLU A 399 -45.34 15.08 8.93
C GLU A 399 -44.75 15.69 10.21
N VAL A 400 -44.46 17.00 10.18
CA VAL A 400 -43.83 17.71 11.28
C VAL A 400 -44.82 18.78 11.79
N ASP A 401 -45.49 18.49 12.89
CA ASP A 401 -46.38 19.39 13.59
C ASP A 401 -45.67 20.15 14.70
N ASP A 402 -46.39 20.97 15.45
CA ASP A 402 -45.86 21.73 16.58
C ASP A 402 -45.30 20.84 17.69
N LEU A 403 -45.89 19.68 17.91
CA LEU A 403 -45.44 18.75 18.93
C LEU A 403 -44.07 18.16 18.57
N VAL A 404 -43.87 17.77 17.31
CA VAL A 404 -42.58 17.24 16.81
C VAL A 404 -41.52 18.36 16.85
N ILE A 405 -41.87 19.62 16.51
CA ILE A 405 -40.95 20.75 16.62
C ILE A 405 -40.50 20.92 18.07
N ASP A 406 -41.42 20.95 19.02
CA ASP A 406 -41.11 21.13 20.44
C ASP A 406 -40.26 19.98 20.97
N GLN A 407 -40.57 18.75 20.60
CA GLN A 407 -39.76 17.59 20.98
C GLN A 407 -38.32 17.66 20.44
N GLY A 408 -38.13 18.14 19.21
CA GLY A 408 -36.79 18.35 18.62
C GLY A 408 -35.99 19.43 19.37
N LEU A 409 -36.64 20.53 19.69
CA LEU A 409 -36.01 21.62 20.44
C LEU A 409 -35.70 21.21 21.90
N LEU A 410 -36.63 20.53 22.56
CA LEU A 410 -36.45 20.01 23.92
C LEU A 410 -35.33 18.93 23.95
N LEU A 411 -35.23 18.11 22.94
CA LEU A 411 -34.15 17.12 22.80
C LEU A 411 -32.80 17.83 22.79
N ILE A 412 -32.60 18.85 21.98
CA ILE A 412 -31.36 19.63 21.95
C ILE A 412 -31.13 20.35 23.29
N ARG A 413 -32.16 20.88 23.92
CA ARG A 413 -32.04 21.53 25.24
C ARG A 413 -31.55 20.53 26.30
N LYS A 414 -32.08 19.29 26.33
CA LYS A 414 -31.64 18.24 27.23
C LYS A 414 -30.17 17.85 27.00
N LEU A 415 -29.75 17.71 25.72
CA LEU A 415 -28.37 17.47 25.37
C LEU A 415 -27.46 18.60 25.86
N TRP A 416 -27.87 19.85 25.66
CA TRP A 416 -27.11 21.04 26.06
C TRP A 416 -26.93 21.10 27.57
N ASP A 417 -28.01 20.95 28.34
CA ASP A 417 -27.99 20.99 29.81
C ASP A 417 -27.19 19.87 30.44
N SER A 418 -27.14 18.72 29.75
CA SER A 418 -26.35 17.56 30.16
C SER A 418 -24.89 17.63 29.71
N GLY A 419 -24.46 18.69 29.03
CA GLY A 419 -23.11 18.84 28.52
C GLY A 419 -22.76 17.79 27.46
N ILE A 420 -23.71 17.50 26.55
CA ILE A 420 -23.56 16.52 25.46
C ILE A 420 -23.79 17.20 24.11
N ALA A 421 -23.10 16.77 23.08
CA ALA A 421 -23.39 17.08 21.68
C ALA A 421 -23.55 15.78 20.87
N HIS A 422 -24.53 15.74 19.98
CA HIS A 422 -24.78 14.60 19.07
C HIS A 422 -23.83 14.62 17.87
N ARG A 423 -23.58 15.79 17.32
CA ARG A 423 -22.61 16.08 16.24
C ARG A 423 -22.97 15.52 14.86
N ASP A 424 -24.10 14.85 14.71
CA ASP A 424 -24.59 14.32 13.43
C ASP A 424 -26.13 14.44 13.34
N ILE A 425 -26.68 15.61 13.74
CA ILE A 425 -28.11 15.90 13.58
C ILE A 425 -28.41 16.09 12.10
N LYS A 426 -29.15 15.15 11.53
CA LYS A 426 -29.58 15.14 10.12
C LYS A 426 -30.92 14.37 9.99
N PRO A 427 -31.65 14.51 8.86
CA PRO A 427 -32.92 13.83 8.67
C PRO A 427 -32.88 12.32 8.91
N GLY A 428 -31.88 11.60 8.41
CA GLY A 428 -31.75 10.16 8.55
C GLY A 428 -31.42 9.66 9.97
N ASN A 429 -31.13 10.58 10.93
CA ASN A 429 -30.87 10.22 12.33
C ASN A 429 -32.05 10.60 13.26
N LEU A 430 -33.12 11.15 12.69
CA LEU A 430 -34.33 11.53 13.40
C LEU A 430 -35.53 10.81 12.79
N MET A 431 -36.20 10.02 13.63
CA MET A 431 -37.36 9.23 13.23
C MET A 431 -38.61 9.76 13.93
N VAL A 432 -39.76 9.70 13.27
CA VAL A 432 -41.06 10.03 13.85
C VAL A 432 -41.93 8.79 13.87
N ARG A 433 -42.47 8.43 15.05
CA ARG A 433 -43.39 7.33 15.24
C ARG A 433 -44.58 7.80 16.07
N SER A 434 -45.77 7.79 15.49
CA SER A 434 -47.01 8.20 16.17
C SER A 434 -46.91 9.60 16.84
N GLY A 435 -46.27 10.58 16.18
CA GLY A 435 -46.06 11.90 16.71
C GLY A 435 -44.92 12.05 17.74
N GLU A 436 -44.18 10.97 18.00
CA GLU A 436 -43.01 10.98 18.86
C GLU A 436 -41.71 11.08 18.05
N LEU A 437 -40.81 11.99 18.44
CA LEU A 437 -39.49 12.12 17.84
C LEU A 437 -38.48 11.20 18.54
N LEU A 438 -37.78 10.43 17.74
CA LEU A 438 -36.78 9.44 18.18
C LEU A 438 -35.42 9.79 17.55
N LEU A 439 -34.36 9.72 18.38
CA LEU A 439 -33.01 9.96 17.95
C LEU A 439 -32.27 8.62 17.75
N ILE A 440 -31.64 8.43 16.58
CA ILE A 440 -30.85 7.23 16.29
C ILE A 440 -29.42 7.62 15.88
N ASP A 441 -28.54 6.62 15.78
CA ASP A 441 -27.15 6.73 15.34
C ASP A 441 -26.27 7.66 16.18
N VAL A 442 -25.97 7.22 17.39
CA VAL A 442 -25.21 7.97 18.43
C VAL A 442 -23.68 7.82 18.30
N ALA A 443 -23.17 7.33 17.16
CA ALA A 443 -21.75 7.02 16.96
C ALA A 443 -20.82 8.24 17.14
N PHE A 444 -21.34 9.47 16.96
CA PHE A 444 -20.58 10.73 17.08
C PHE A 444 -20.85 11.51 18.35
N VAL A 445 -21.68 10.98 19.22
CA VAL A 445 -21.98 11.64 20.52
C VAL A 445 -20.70 11.96 21.27
N GLN A 446 -20.63 13.16 21.84
CA GLN A 446 -19.49 13.61 22.65
C GLN A 446 -19.97 14.16 23.99
N VAL A 447 -19.34 13.71 25.07
CA VAL A 447 -19.54 14.24 26.41
C VAL A 447 -18.55 15.38 26.62
N ARG A 448 -19.01 16.48 27.22
CA ARG A 448 -18.25 17.72 27.41
C ARG A 448 -17.66 18.27 26.11
N PRO A 449 -18.49 18.48 25.09
CA PRO A 449 -18.03 19.03 23.81
C PRO A 449 -17.61 20.50 23.99
N SER A 450 -16.90 21.02 23.01
CA SER A 450 -16.73 22.48 22.92
C SER A 450 -18.08 23.17 22.68
N PRO A 451 -18.33 24.38 23.23
CA PRO A 451 -19.63 25.06 23.12
C PRO A 451 -20.16 25.20 21.71
N TRP A 452 -19.30 25.48 20.74
CA TRP A 452 -19.70 25.61 19.34
C TRP A 452 -20.31 24.33 18.75
N ARG A 453 -19.98 23.14 19.29
CA ARG A 453 -20.57 21.86 18.85
C ARG A 453 -22.03 21.74 19.22
N GLN A 454 -22.38 22.18 20.43
CA GLN A 454 -23.78 22.25 20.87
C GLN A 454 -24.57 23.27 20.07
N ALA A 455 -23.96 24.42 19.78
CA ALA A 455 -24.57 25.46 18.92
C ALA A 455 -24.84 24.93 17.51
N VAL A 456 -23.93 24.15 16.93
CA VAL A 456 -24.13 23.49 15.63
C VAL A 456 -25.27 22.46 15.67
N ASP A 457 -25.37 21.65 16.74
CA ASP A 457 -26.48 20.69 16.87
C ASP A 457 -27.84 21.42 16.93
N LEU A 458 -27.92 22.56 17.60
CA LEU A 458 -29.13 23.40 17.64
C LEU A 458 -29.47 23.93 16.23
N GLY A 459 -28.50 24.53 15.56
CA GLY A 459 -28.70 25.04 14.21
C GLY A 459 -29.11 23.94 13.22
N ASN A 460 -28.45 22.77 13.28
CA ASN A 460 -28.82 21.66 12.43
C ASN A 460 -30.21 21.11 12.74
N MET A 461 -30.63 21.02 14.03
CA MET A 461 -31.99 20.61 14.39
C MET A 461 -33.03 21.56 13.83
N MET A 462 -32.84 22.87 14.01
CA MET A 462 -33.76 23.86 13.47
C MET A 462 -33.86 23.77 11.95
N LEU A 463 -32.75 23.59 11.25
CA LEU A 463 -32.73 23.39 9.80
C LEU A 463 -33.47 22.12 9.38
N VAL A 464 -33.28 21.00 10.08
CA VAL A 464 -33.99 19.74 9.80
C VAL A 464 -35.51 19.92 9.95
N LEU A 465 -35.96 20.61 11.02
CA LEU A 465 -37.37 20.88 11.25
C LEU A 465 -37.94 21.81 10.17
N ALA A 466 -37.20 22.85 9.77
CA ALA A 466 -37.62 23.83 8.76
C ALA A 466 -37.69 23.25 7.34
N VAL A 467 -36.92 22.22 7.00
CA VAL A 467 -37.04 21.52 5.69
C VAL A 467 -38.46 21.01 5.44
N ARG A 468 -39.21 20.67 6.49
CA ARG A 468 -40.58 20.14 6.41
C ARG A 468 -41.66 21.16 6.85
N THR A 469 -41.24 22.31 7.37
CA THR A 469 -42.13 23.32 7.89
C THR A 469 -41.69 24.73 7.47
N ASP A 470 -42.05 25.74 8.25
CA ASP A 470 -41.66 27.10 8.03
C ASP A 470 -40.60 27.57 9.04
N PRO A 471 -39.49 28.22 8.61
CA PRO A 471 -38.43 28.72 9.49
C PRO A 471 -38.93 29.67 10.58
N GLU A 472 -39.87 30.58 10.27
CA GLU A 472 -40.42 31.52 11.26
C GLU A 472 -41.20 30.76 12.35
N ARG A 473 -41.95 29.73 11.99
CA ARG A 473 -42.67 28.88 12.93
C ARG A 473 -41.70 28.16 13.88
N VAL A 474 -40.62 27.55 13.33
CA VAL A 474 -39.59 26.87 14.11
C VAL A 474 -38.88 27.85 15.03
N TYR A 475 -38.52 29.04 14.53
CA TYR A 475 -37.83 30.08 15.31
C TYR A 475 -38.69 30.59 16.49
N ARG A 476 -39.96 30.89 16.25
CA ARG A 476 -40.89 31.32 17.33
C ARG A 476 -41.03 30.29 18.42
N ARG A 477 -41.12 29.01 18.06
CA ARG A 477 -41.18 27.92 19.06
C ARG A 477 -39.84 27.72 19.78
N ALA A 478 -38.73 27.94 19.10
CA ALA A 478 -37.39 27.81 19.70
C ALA A 478 -37.16 28.83 20.82
N LEU A 479 -37.78 30.03 20.77
CA LEU A 479 -37.70 31.04 21.82
C LEU A 479 -38.27 30.58 23.18
N ALA A 480 -39.09 29.50 23.21
CA ALA A 480 -39.57 28.92 24.47
C ALA A 480 -38.45 28.08 25.18
N TYR A 481 -37.44 27.65 24.47
CA TYR A 481 -36.39 26.77 24.99
C TYR A 481 -35.00 27.42 24.98
N PHE A 482 -34.76 28.40 24.10
CA PHE A 482 -33.44 29.01 23.89
C PHE A 482 -33.60 30.56 23.86
N THR A 483 -32.56 31.21 24.33
CA THR A 483 -32.48 32.69 24.25
C THR A 483 -32.17 33.13 22.81
N PRO A 484 -32.53 34.36 22.42
CA PRO A 484 -32.16 34.91 21.09
C PRO A 484 -30.66 34.87 20.81
N ASP A 485 -29.80 35.03 21.83
CA ASP A 485 -28.35 34.96 21.70
C ASP A 485 -27.85 33.55 21.42
N GLU A 486 -28.44 32.53 22.07
CA GLU A 486 -28.13 31.11 21.79
C GLU A 486 -28.53 30.73 20.36
N LEU A 487 -29.67 31.22 19.90
CA LEU A 487 -30.13 31.02 18.51
C LEU A 487 -29.19 31.72 17.51
N ALA A 488 -28.78 32.96 17.79
CA ALA A 488 -27.82 33.67 16.96
C ALA A 488 -26.47 32.95 16.90
N GLU A 489 -26.00 32.36 18.01
CA GLU A 489 -24.79 31.56 18.07
C GLU A 489 -24.93 30.29 17.23
N ALA A 490 -26.07 29.61 17.29
CA ALA A 490 -26.34 28.40 16.51
C ALA A 490 -26.15 28.66 15.00
N PHE A 491 -26.74 29.75 14.46
CA PHE A 491 -26.63 30.11 13.04
C PHE A 491 -25.29 30.75 12.66
N ALA A 492 -24.59 31.36 13.62
CA ALA A 492 -23.21 31.80 13.42
C ALA A 492 -22.23 30.61 13.32
N ALA A 493 -22.47 29.53 14.08
CA ALA A 493 -21.67 28.30 14.08
C ALA A 493 -22.00 27.36 12.90
N THR A 494 -23.25 27.36 12.43
CA THR A 494 -23.72 26.44 11.37
C THR A 494 -23.32 26.98 10.00
N ARG A 495 -22.19 26.54 9.49
CA ARG A 495 -21.66 26.98 8.19
C ARG A 495 -20.96 25.85 7.46
N GLY A 496 -21.23 25.68 6.17
CA GLY A 496 -20.51 24.78 5.26
C GLY A 496 -20.41 23.34 5.76
N VAL A 497 -19.23 22.95 6.17
CA VAL A 497 -18.89 21.59 6.62
C VAL A 497 -19.37 21.24 8.04
N ALA A 498 -19.85 22.21 8.81
CA ALA A 498 -20.39 21.95 10.14
C ALA A 498 -21.72 21.18 10.07
N SER A 499 -22.48 21.37 8.98
CA SER A 499 -23.71 20.61 8.73
C SER A 499 -23.43 19.28 8.03
N PRO A 500 -24.12 18.20 8.41
CA PRO A 500 -24.01 16.89 7.75
C PRO A 500 -24.34 16.95 6.26
N THR A 501 -23.70 16.07 5.48
CA THR A 501 -23.84 16.06 4.01
C THR A 501 -25.29 15.82 3.57
N GLN A 502 -26.03 14.96 4.27
CA GLN A 502 -27.45 14.70 3.98
C GLN A 502 -28.29 15.96 4.19
N LEU A 503 -28.12 16.66 5.32
CA LEU A 503 -28.84 17.92 5.59
C LEU A 503 -28.54 18.99 4.52
N ARG A 504 -27.27 19.15 4.15
CA ARG A 504 -26.89 20.06 3.05
C ARG A 504 -27.52 19.69 1.71
N ALA A 505 -27.69 18.38 1.44
CA ALA A 505 -28.37 17.94 0.22
C ALA A 505 -29.87 18.25 0.24
N PHE A 506 -30.54 18.15 1.40
CA PHE A 506 -31.93 18.56 1.56
C PHE A 506 -32.08 20.08 1.38
N MET A 507 -31.27 20.88 2.07
CA MET A 507 -31.27 22.34 1.94
C MET A 507 -31.01 22.80 0.50
N LYS A 508 -30.12 22.12 -0.22
CA LYS A 508 -29.85 22.46 -1.63
C LYS A 508 -31.04 22.18 -2.56
N ARG A 509 -31.93 21.26 -2.20
CA ARG A 509 -33.15 20.96 -2.95
C ARG A 509 -34.32 21.84 -2.57
N ASP A 510 -34.26 22.46 -1.40
CA ASP A 510 -35.28 23.45 -0.96
C ASP A 510 -35.10 24.75 -1.78
N PRO A 511 -36.17 25.32 -2.34
CA PRO A 511 -36.07 26.57 -3.07
C PRO A 511 -35.76 27.78 -2.19
N ARG A 512 -35.96 27.67 -0.86
CA ARG A 512 -35.68 28.72 0.14
C ARG A 512 -34.23 28.62 0.62
N ASP A 513 -33.62 29.75 0.97
CA ASP A 513 -32.37 29.76 1.74
C ASP A 513 -32.71 29.77 3.24
N LEU A 514 -32.97 28.53 3.77
CA LEU A 514 -33.38 28.35 5.17
C LEU A 514 -32.36 28.93 6.15
N LEU A 515 -31.07 28.93 5.82
CA LEU A 515 -30.04 29.45 6.71
C LEU A 515 -30.08 31.00 6.77
N ASP A 516 -30.29 31.66 5.65
CA ASP A 516 -30.37 33.11 5.59
C ASP A 516 -31.70 33.61 6.17
N GLU A 517 -32.82 32.87 5.99
CA GLU A 517 -34.08 33.14 6.64
C GLU A 517 -33.95 33.11 8.18
N PHE A 518 -33.32 32.08 8.75
CA PHE A 518 -33.09 32.04 10.18
C PHE A 518 -32.14 33.14 10.68
N ARG A 519 -31.15 33.54 9.90
CA ARG A 519 -30.26 34.65 10.24
C ARG A 519 -30.95 35.99 10.24
N ALA A 520 -31.96 36.16 9.39
CA ALA A 520 -32.78 37.35 9.38
C ALA A 520 -33.70 37.47 10.61
N LEU A 521 -34.14 36.34 11.17
CA LEU A 521 -34.97 36.27 12.38
C LEU A 521 -34.14 36.41 13.67
N ALA A 522 -32.89 35.99 13.68
CA ALA A 522 -32.02 36.02 14.85
C ALA A 522 -31.23 37.33 14.98
N PRO A 523 -30.81 37.76 16.21
CA PRO A 523 -29.88 38.87 16.37
C PRO A 523 -28.60 38.68 15.54
N HIS A 524 -28.14 39.78 14.94
CA HIS A 524 -26.95 39.72 14.11
C HIS A 524 -25.71 39.31 14.91
N ARG A 525 -25.09 38.20 14.53
CA ARG A 525 -23.84 37.69 15.12
C ARG A 525 -22.83 37.34 14.01
N PRO A 526 -21.56 37.78 14.12
CA PRO A 526 -20.57 37.46 13.11
C PRO A 526 -20.34 35.95 13.05
N PRO A 527 -20.12 35.36 11.85
CA PRO A 527 -19.92 33.94 11.68
C PRO A 527 -18.73 33.44 12.48
N ILE A 528 -18.88 32.27 13.14
CA ILE A 528 -17.80 31.62 13.84
C ILE A 528 -16.84 31.03 12.79
N VAL A 529 -15.57 31.43 12.83
CA VAL A 529 -14.53 30.91 11.95
C VAL A 529 -14.06 29.56 12.47
N LEU A 530 -14.57 28.47 11.90
CA LEU A 530 -14.23 27.09 12.28
C LEU A 530 -12.86 26.65 11.75
N GLN A 531 -12.34 27.32 10.72
CA GLN A 531 -11.11 26.95 10.06
C GLN A 531 -10.03 28.01 10.30
N ARG A 532 -9.03 27.68 11.11
CA ARG A 532 -7.85 28.54 11.29
C ARG A 532 -6.68 27.95 10.53
N TRP A 533 -6.28 28.57 9.44
CA TRP A 533 -5.02 28.27 8.76
C TRP A 533 -3.87 28.79 9.61
N SER A 534 -2.98 27.91 10.04
CA SER A 534 -1.72 28.27 10.69
C SER A 534 -0.55 27.96 9.76
N ILE A 535 0.59 28.63 9.95
CA ILE A 535 1.83 28.35 9.20
C ILE A 535 2.20 26.86 9.30
N GLN A 536 2.02 26.25 10.48
CA GLN A 536 2.28 24.83 10.69
C GLN A 536 1.37 23.93 9.84
N ARG A 537 0.10 24.29 9.63
CA ARG A 537 -0.82 23.51 8.77
C ARG A 537 -0.52 23.67 7.30
N VAL A 538 -0.18 24.89 6.88
CA VAL A 538 0.27 25.15 5.50
C VAL A 538 1.55 24.36 5.23
N ALA A 539 2.52 24.37 6.15
CA ALA A 539 3.74 23.59 6.05
C ALA A 539 3.48 22.09 6.03
N LEU A 540 2.56 21.58 6.89
CA LEU A 540 2.18 20.18 6.90
C LEU A 540 1.47 19.76 5.60
N ALA A 541 0.53 20.57 5.12
CA ALA A 541 -0.17 20.31 3.85
C ALA A 541 0.80 20.37 2.66
N ALA A 542 1.72 21.35 2.64
CA ALA A 542 2.78 21.44 1.64
C ALA A 542 3.74 20.24 1.72
N GLY A 543 4.10 19.81 2.92
CA GLY A 543 4.94 18.61 3.14
C GLY A 543 4.25 17.33 2.64
N VAL A 544 2.97 17.14 2.95
CA VAL A 544 2.19 15.99 2.44
C VAL A 544 2.08 16.04 0.92
N LEU A 545 1.84 17.21 0.34
CA LEU A 545 1.80 17.39 -1.12
C LEU A 545 3.17 17.13 -1.75
N ALA A 546 4.25 17.63 -1.16
CA ALA A 546 5.61 17.39 -1.63
C ALA A 546 5.96 15.89 -1.59
N VAL A 547 5.64 15.21 -0.49
CA VAL A 547 5.81 13.74 -0.38
C VAL A 547 4.98 13.01 -1.43
N ALA A 548 3.72 13.41 -1.64
CA ALA A 548 2.86 12.82 -2.68
C ALA A 548 3.44 13.05 -4.09
N LEU A 549 3.94 14.24 -4.38
CA LEU A 549 4.57 14.56 -5.67
C LEU A 549 5.90 13.80 -5.84
N ILE A 550 6.72 13.68 -4.81
CA ILE A 550 7.94 12.87 -4.82
C ILE A 550 7.58 11.40 -5.08
N VAL A 551 6.58 10.85 -4.39
CA VAL A 551 6.11 9.47 -4.59
C VAL A 551 5.60 9.28 -6.02
N VAL A 552 4.85 10.23 -6.58
CA VAL A 552 4.39 10.18 -7.98
C VAL A 552 5.58 10.32 -8.94
N PHE A 553 6.49 11.26 -8.71
CA PHE A 553 7.66 11.47 -9.55
C PHE A 553 8.57 10.25 -9.59
N ILE A 554 8.94 9.72 -8.42
CA ILE A 554 9.74 8.50 -8.31
C ILE A 554 8.95 7.31 -8.90
N GLY A 555 7.63 7.21 -8.64
CA GLY A 555 6.78 6.17 -9.22
C GLY A 555 6.76 6.20 -10.76
N VAL A 556 6.74 7.37 -11.36
CA VAL A 556 6.85 7.53 -12.83
C VAL A 556 8.24 7.14 -13.31
N GLN A 557 9.30 7.48 -12.58
CA GLN A 557 10.67 7.10 -12.94
C GLN A 557 10.93 5.60 -12.77
N THR A 558 10.32 4.93 -11.79
CA THR A 558 10.49 3.48 -11.54
C THR A 558 9.66 2.60 -12.47
N ILE A 559 8.62 3.16 -13.11
CA ILE A 559 7.87 2.48 -14.19
C ILE A 559 8.65 2.53 -15.51
N THR A 560 9.61 3.45 -15.66
CA THR A 560 10.60 3.35 -16.73
C THR A 560 11.41 2.06 -16.54
N PRO A 561 11.68 1.32 -17.63
CA PRO A 561 12.21 -0.04 -17.50
C PRO A 561 13.46 -0.03 -16.61
N VAL A 562 13.53 -0.99 -15.69
CA VAL A 562 14.72 -1.34 -14.90
C VAL A 562 15.85 -1.79 -15.84
N GLY A 563 16.13 -0.95 -16.82
CA GLY A 563 17.15 -1.16 -17.86
C GLY A 563 18.49 -0.51 -17.52
N ASN A 564 18.53 0.32 -16.49
CA ASN A 564 19.72 1.11 -16.18
C ASN A 564 20.19 0.97 -14.73
N LEU A 565 20.04 -0.20 -14.11
CA LEU A 565 20.89 -0.55 -12.99
C LEU A 565 22.31 -0.78 -13.57
N GLY A 566 23.05 0.30 -13.71
CA GLY A 566 24.42 0.28 -14.23
C GLY A 566 25.31 -0.56 -13.34
N ALA A 567 26.23 -1.28 -13.93
CA ALA A 567 27.36 -1.85 -13.20
C ALA A 567 28.32 -0.71 -12.82
N SER A 568 29.20 -0.95 -11.84
CA SER A 568 30.32 -0.06 -11.60
C SER A 568 31.30 -0.11 -12.78
N ALA A 569 31.97 1.02 -13.08
CA ALA A 569 32.99 1.05 -14.11
C ALA A 569 34.08 -0.02 -13.85
N PRO A 570 34.57 -0.74 -14.89
CA PRO A 570 35.52 -1.83 -14.73
C PRO A 570 36.86 -1.33 -14.20
N SER A 571 37.25 -1.75 -12.99
CA SER A 571 38.63 -1.59 -12.48
C SER A 571 39.48 -2.76 -12.94
N CYS A 572 40.79 -2.52 -13.23
CA CYS A 572 41.69 -3.60 -13.64
C CYS A 572 41.87 -4.62 -12.50
N GLY A 573 41.88 -5.92 -12.86
CA GLY A 573 41.93 -7.03 -11.93
C GLY A 573 40.83 -8.05 -12.19
N THR A 574 40.40 -8.74 -11.13
CA THR A 574 39.40 -9.84 -11.18
C THR A 574 38.06 -9.43 -10.61
N GLY A 575 37.73 -8.14 -10.62
CA GLY A 575 36.46 -7.62 -10.09
C GLY A 575 35.24 -8.01 -10.94
N HIS A 576 34.07 -7.98 -10.32
CA HIS A 576 32.80 -8.41 -10.94
C HIS A 576 32.45 -7.63 -12.21
N SER A 577 32.75 -6.33 -12.26
CA SER A 577 32.45 -5.49 -13.43
C SER A 577 33.31 -5.83 -14.65
N VAL A 578 34.60 -6.19 -14.44
CA VAL A 578 35.46 -6.63 -15.56
C VAL A 578 35.08 -8.02 -16.03
N ILE A 579 34.68 -8.91 -15.13
CA ILE A 579 34.13 -10.23 -15.49
C ILE A 579 32.84 -10.07 -16.30
N LEU A 580 31.94 -9.17 -15.88
CA LEU A 580 30.72 -8.87 -16.60
C LEU A 580 31.02 -8.30 -18.01
N SER A 581 32.05 -7.45 -18.13
CA SER A 581 32.53 -6.97 -19.43
C SER A 581 33.02 -8.10 -20.35
N ALA A 582 33.71 -9.09 -19.78
CA ALA A 582 34.10 -10.29 -20.50
C ALA A 582 32.90 -11.14 -20.97
N GLN A 583 31.85 -11.19 -20.18
CA GLN A 583 30.59 -11.86 -20.58
C GLN A 583 29.82 -11.06 -21.62
N ALA A 584 29.91 -9.73 -21.61
CA ALA A 584 29.25 -8.85 -22.58
C ALA A 584 29.79 -9.03 -24.01
N VAL A 585 31.12 -9.18 -24.15
CA VAL A 585 31.79 -9.40 -25.44
C VAL A 585 32.65 -10.67 -25.35
N PRO A 586 32.05 -11.87 -25.50
CA PRO A 586 32.75 -13.14 -25.31
C PRO A 586 33.92 -13.39 -26.29
N SER A 587 33.92 -12.76 -27.46
CA SER A 587 35.01 -12.86 -28.45
C SER A 587 36.26 -12.04 -28.11
N ALA A 588 36.14 -11.01 -27.25
CA ALA A 588 37.21 -10.08 -26.98
C ALA A 588 38.38 -10.74 -26.21
N ALA A 589 39.60 -10.60 -26.73
CA ALA A 589 40.82 -11.09 -26.07
C ALA A 589 41.27 -10.17 -24.91
N MET A 590 40.93 -8.88 -24.98
CA MET A 590 41.31 -7.84 -24.01
C MET A 590 40.08 -7.06 -23.60
N LEU A 591 40.08 -6.54 -22.37
CA LEU A 591 38.95 -5.84 -21.76
C LEU A 591 39.43 -4.49 -21.24
N PRO A 592 38.77 -3.38 -21.57
CA PRO A 592 39.15 -2.07 -21.07
C PRO A 592 38.86 -2.00 -19.56
N CYS A 593 39.76 -1.42 -18.82
CA CYS A 593 39.64 -1.23 -17.39
C CYS A 593 40.35 0.05 -16.93
N ILE A 594 40.01 0.50 -15.73
CA ILE A 594 40.59 1.67 -15.09
C ILE A 594 41.70 1.18 -14.16
N ALA A 595 42.96 1.56 -14.45
CA ALA A 595 44.08 1.23 -13.65
C ALA A 595 44.24 2.17 -12.44
N ALA A 596 44.20 3.51 -12.70
CA ALA A 596 44.24 4.54 -11.66
C ALA A 596 43.59 5.80 -12.22
N LEU A 597 42.82 6.52 -11.40
CA LEU A 597 42.20 7.80 -11.82
C LEU A 597 43.13 8.97 -11.45
N PRO A 598 43.44 9.87 -12.39
CA PRO A 598 44.14 11.12 -12.06
C PRO A 598 43.29 12.02 -11.16
N SER A 599 43.92 12.95 -10.45
CA SER A 599 43.22 13.94 -9.64
C SER A 599 42.24 14.77 -10.46
N GLY A 600 41.01 14.94 -9.95
CA GLY A 600 39.91 15.64 -10.65
C GLY A 600 39.13 14.79 -11.64
N TRP A 601 39.41 13.49 -11.72
CA TRP A 601 38.62 12.53 -12.51
C TRP A 601 37.82 11.61 -11.59
N SER A 602 36.64 11.26 -12.03
CA SER A 602 35.74 10.32 -11.34
C SER A 602 35.04 9.40 -12.32
N THR A 603 34.49 8.30 -11.81
CA THR A 603 33.72 7.35 -12.59
C THR A 603 32.30 7.27 -12.09
N GLY A 604 31.34 7.13 -12.99
CA GLY A 604 29.94 6.81 -12.69
C GLY A 604 29.62 5.32 -12.84
N SER A 605 28.35 5.01 -13.03
CA SER A 605 27.87 3.70 -13.43
C SER A 605 28.31 3.37 -14.85
N ALA A 606 28.45 2.06 -15.16
CA ALA A 606 28.72 1.57 -16.51
C ALA A 606 27.49 0.91 -17.12
N ASP A 607 27.32 1.05 -18.43
CA ASP A 607 26.34 0.32 -19.22
C ASP A 607 27.02 -0.92 -19.82
N ILE A 608 26.80 -2.08 -19.17
CA ILE A 608 27.37 -3.36 -19.58
C ILE A 608 26.20 -4.27 -19.98
N ALA A 609 26.13 -4.57 -21.26
CA ALA A 609 25.04 -5.37 -21.83
C ALA A 609 25.60 -6.36 -22.88
N SER A 610 24.76 -7.32 -23.29
CA SER A 610 25.15 -8.26 -24.33
C SER A 610 25.59 -7.52 -25.61
N GLY A 611 26.83 -7.77 -26.06
CA GLY A 611 27.43 -7.17 -27.25
C GLY A 611 28.23 -5.91 -26.99
N HIS A 612 28.14 -5.25 -25.85
CA HIS A 612 28.96 -4.07 -25.52
C HIS A 612 29.19 -3.85 -24.03
N THR A 613 30.32 -3.16 -23.75
CA THR A 613 30.58 -2.53 -22.44
C THR A 613 30.83 -1.05 -22.68
N ARG A 614 30.14 -0.18 -21.98
CA ARG A 614 30.36 1.28 -22.04
C ARG A 614 30.47 1.85 -20.62
N PHE A 615 31.47 2.69 -20.40
CA PHE A 615 31.59 3.46 -19.17
C PHE A 615 32.17 4.84 -19.44
N TRP A 616 32.01 5.73 -18.48
CA TRP A 616 32.38 7.15 -18.63
C TRP A 616 33.36 7.58 -17.56
N LEU A 617 34.24 8.50 -17.92
CA LEU A 617 35.05 9.26 -16.99
C LEU A 617 34.59 10.71 -17.02
N ASP A 618 34.28 11.23 -15.85
CA ASP A 618 33.92 12.63 -15.63
C ASP A 618 35.17 13.41 -15.13
N SER A 619 35.26 14.66 -15.48
CA SER A 619 36.36 15.51 -15.04
C SER A 619 35.86 16.88 -14.57
N ASP A 620 36.43 17.37 -13.46
CA ASP A 620 36.19 18.71 -12.92
C ASP A 620 36.59 19.83 -13.91
N ARG A 621 37.52 19.56 -14.84
CA ARG A 621 38.01 20.49 -15.86
C ARG A 621 37.40 20.23 -17.24
N ALA A 622 37.35 18.96 -17.68
CA ALA A 622 36.91 18.59 -19.02
C ALA A 622 35.40 18.41 -19.11
N GLY A 623 34.67 18.36 -17.98
CA GLY A 623 33.21 18.24 -17.91
C GLY A 623 32.73 16.82 -17.69
N PRO A 624 31.39 16.64 -17.62
CA PRO A 624 30.78 15.33 -17.49
C PRO A 624 30.95 14.53 -18.79
N HIS A 625 31.11 13.21 -18.64
CA HIS A 625 31.33 12.26 -19.75
C HIS A 625 32.47 12.68 -20.69
N ALA A 626 33.50 13.26 -20.10
CA ALA A 626 34.67 13.77 -20.82
C ALA A 626 35.37 12.67 -21.64
N ILE A 627 35.36 11.41 -21.16
CA ILE A 627 35.77 10.24 -21.91
C ILE A 627 34.67 9.20 -21.86
N THR A 628 34.29 8.68 -23.02
CA THR A 628 33.43 7.51 -23.14
C THR A 628 34.28 6.34 -23.65
N VAL A 629 34.32 5.25 -22.89
CA VAL A 629 35.00 4.02 -23.27
C VAL A 629 33.96 2.98 -23.69
N THR A 630 34.11 2.45 -24.91
CA THR A 630 33.17 1.44 -25.42
C THR A 630 33.93 0.24 -25.95
N LEU A 631 33.66 -0.97 -25.45
CA LEU A 631 34.11 -2.25 -25.99
C LEU A 631 32.99 -2.87 -26.82
N THR A 632 33.32 -3.32 -28.04
CA THR A 632 32.48 -4.08 -28.95
C THR A 632 33.25 -5.19 -29.64
N ALA A 633 32.57 -6.10 -30.33
CA ALA A 633 33.23 -7.17 -31.08
C ALA A 633 34.03 -6.64 -32.29
N ALA A 634 33.59 -5.51 -32.86
CA ALA A 634 34.24 -4.82 -33.97
C ALA A 634 33.97 -3.33 -33.92
N CYS A 635 34.86 -2.50 -34.47
CA CYS A 635 34.65 -1.06 -34.66
C CYS A 635 34.74 -0.70 -36.13
N ASP A 636 34.06 0.36 -36.52
CA ASP A 636 34.31 1.04 -37.78
C ASP A 636 35.47 2.03 -37.62
N THR A 637 36.59 1.72 -38.24
CA THR A 637 37.80 2.54 -38.25
C THR A 637 37.95 3.32 -39.58
N SER A 638 36.89 3.38 -40.37
CA SER A 638 36.90 4.14 -41.62
C SER A 638 37.16 5.64 -41.33
N GLY A 639 38.09 6.24 -42.10
CA GLY A 639 38.49 7.63 -41.91
C GLY A 639 39.44 7.88 -40.71
N ALA A 640 39.85 6.85 -39.98
CA ALA A 640 40.85 6.95 -38.92
C ALA A 640 42.26 6.62 -39.45
N HIS A 641 43.27 7.28 -38.92
CA HIS A 641 44.66 7.04 -39.28
C HIS A 641 45.31 6.07 -38.28
N GLN A 642 45.97 5.02 -38.82
CA GLN A 642 46.72 4.11 -37.97
C GLN A 642 47.99 4.78 -37.45
N ILE A 643 48.26 4.68 -36.16
CA ILE A 643 49.44 5.19 -35.48
C ILE A 643 50.07 4.07 -34.67
N PRO A 644 51.36 4.25 -34.23
CA PRO A 644 51.98 3.28 -33.33
C PRO A 644 51.14 3.11 -32.04
N SER A 645 50.91 1.85 -31.70
CA SER A 645 50.13 1.52 -30.49
C SER A 645 51.04 1.58 -29.26
N ASP A 646 50.56 2.19 -28.19
CA ASP A 646 51.09 2.15 -26.86
C ASP A 646 50.80 0.85 -26.08
N GLN A 647 49.91 0.00 -26.66
CA GLN A 647 49.52 -1.26 -26.08
C GLN A 647 50.05 -2.47 -26.87
N PRO A 648 50.78 -3.39 -26.24
CA PRO A 648 51.39 -4.55 -26.92
C PRO A 648 50.31 -5.43 -27.59
N GLY A 649 50.57 -5.78 -28.86
CA GLY A 649 49.71 -6.68 -29.61
C GLY A 649 48.36 -6.09 -30.06
N MET A 650 48.19 -4.77 -30.01
CA MET A 650 47.04 -4.03 -30.51
C MET A 650 47.42 -3.08 -31.64
N HIS A 651 46.43 -2.80 -32.53
CA HIS A 651 46.54 -1.74 -33.51
C HIS A 651 45.76 -0.53 -33.01
N ARG A 652 46.38 0.65 -33.05
CA ARG A 652 45.76 1.93 -32.65
C ARG A 652 45.44 2.74 -33.88
N PHE A 653 44.23 3.35 -33.86
CA PHE A 653 43.78 4.30 -34.91
C PHE A 653 43.26 5.55 -34.20
N GLU A 654 43.46 6.73 -34.81
CA GLU A 654 42.94 7.99 -34.33
C GLU A 654 42.17 8.75 -35.40
N HIS A 655 41.07 9.37 -35.00
CA HIS A 655 40.21 10.20 -35.84
C HIS A 655 39.82 11.47 -35.09
N PRO A 656 40.64 12.56 -35.19
CA PRO A 656 40.27 13.85 -34.66
C PRO A 656 39.04 14.41 -35.35
N VAL A 657 37.95 14.58 -34.62
CA VAL A 657 36.65 15.08 -35.18
C VAL A 657 36.64 16.61 -35.08
N SER A 658 37.11 17.21 -33.98
CA SER A 658 37.16 18.65 -33.79
C SER A 658 38.27 19.01 -32.79
N LEU A 659 39.03 20.07 -33.09
CA LEU A 659 40.05 20.59 -32.17
C LEU A 659 39.59 21.87 -31.46
N THR A 660 38.78 22.70 -32.11
CA THR A 660 38.23 23.95 -31.60
C THR A 660 36.83 24.19 -32.17
N PRO A 661 35.90 24.82 -31.39
CA PRO A 661 36.05 25.31 -30.02
C PRO A 661 35.98 24.22 -28.98
N GLN A 662 35.55 23.01 -29.31
CA GLN A 662 35.43 21.84 -28.47
C GLN A 662 36.34 20.73 -28.98
N PHE A 663 37.17 20.17 -28.08
CA PHE A 663 37.99 19.02 -28.41
C PHE A 663 37.13 17.75 -28.46
N ILE A 664 37.09 17.09 -29.65
CA ILE A 664 36.45 15.81 -29.87
C ILE A 664 37.42 14.93 -30.63
N ASP A 665 37.81 13.80 -30.07
CA ASP A 665 38.72 12.83 -30.66
C ASP A 665 38.24 11.41 -30.45
N LEU A 666 38.46 10.53 -31.41
CA LEU A 666 38.13 9.09 -31.35
C LEU A 666 39.44 8.31 -31.49
N ARG A 667 39.74 7.47 -30.45
CA ARG A 667 40.85 6.51 -30.51
C ARG A 667 40.32 5.10 -30.48
N PHE A 668 40.78 4.31 -31.38
CA PHE A 668 40.40 2.91 -31.52
C PHE A 668 41.57 2.01 -31.24
N TYR A 669 41.34 0.98 -30.40
CA TYR A 669 42.27 -0.10 -30.14
C TYR A 669 41.67 -1.41 -30.61
N THR A 670 42.21 -1.98 -31.71
CA THR A 670 41.72 -3.25 -32.25
C THR A 670 42.64 -4.39 -31.88
N PHE A 671 42.01 -5.50 -31.50
CA PHE A 671 42.70 -6.72 -31.07
C PHE A 671 41.86 -7.95 -31.43
N PRO A 672 42.38 -9.18 -31.34
CA PRO A 672 41.64 -10.39 -31.72
C PRO A 672 40.28 -10.49 -31.01
N GLY A 673 39.18 -10.43 -31.81
CA GLY A 673 37.80 -10.61 -31.41
C GLY A 673 37.18 -9.44 -30.63
N GLY A 674 37.80 -8.26 -30.69
CA GLY A 674 37.23 -7.06 -30.05
C GLY A 674 37.88 -5.75 -30.50
N CYS A 675 37.20 -4.68 -30.19
CA CYS A 675 37.68 -3.32 -30.40
C CYS A 675 37.19 -2.41 -29.25
N VAL A 676 38.07 -1.53 -28.76
CA VAL A 676 37.74 -0.50 -27.82
C VAL A 676 37.83 0.87 -28.45
N THR A 677 36.77 1.66 -28.28
CA THR A 677 36.72 3.06 -28.71
C THR A 677 36.80 3.96 -27.50
N TYR A 678 37.80 4.88 -27.47
CA TYR A 678 37.83 6.01 -26.54
C TYR A 678 37.31 7.24 -27.31
N ARG A 679 36.20 7.80 -26.85
CA ARG A 679 35.65 9.05 -27.36
C ARG A 679 35.93 10.13 -26.32
N PHE A 680 36.81 11.05 -26.65
CA PHE A 680 37.07 12.28 -25.88
C PHE A 680 36.05 13.34 -26.35
N ALA A 681 35.45 14.04 -25.40
CA ALA A 681 34.51 15.13 -25.66
C ALA A 681 34.57 16.15 -24.53
N PHE A 682 35.48 17.14 -24.65
CA PHE A 682 35.74 18.12 -23.61
C PHE A 682 34.85 19.35 -23.78
N VAL A 683 34.56 20.03 -22.68
CA VAL A 683 33.87 21.32 -22.75
C VAL A 683 34.76 22.37 -23.48
N PRO A 684 34.16 23.39 -24.13
CA PRO A 684 34.92 24.39 -24.88
C PRO A 684 36.01 25.07 -24.07
N GLY A 685 37.19 25.27 -24.69
CA GLY A 685 38.31 25.98 -24.06
C GLY A 685 39.26 25.11 -23.22
N VAL A 686 39.04 23.81 -23.17
CA VAL A 686 39.90 22.87 -22.43
C VAL A 686 41.01 22.33 -23.31
N SER A 687 42.22 22.24 -22.78
CA SER A 687 43.41 21.77 -23.51
C SER A 687 43.28 20.28 -23.91
N PRO A 688 43.62 19.92 -25.17
CA PRO A 688 43.72 18.53 -25.59
C PRO A 688 44.72 17.65 -24.79
N THR A 689 45.71 18.26 -24.16
CA THR A 689 46.73 17.53 -23.34
C THR A 689 46.14 16.74 -22.19
N LEU A 690 44.93 17.12 -21.72
CA LEU A 690 44.23 16.37 -20.69
C LEU A 690 43.79 14.99 -21.22
N ALA A 691 43.62 14.81 -22.54
CA ALA A 691 43.24 13.55 -23.13
C ALA A 691 44.33 12.48 -22.94
N ASP A 692 45.59 12.83 -23.08
CA ASP A 692 46.71 11.89 -22.93
C ASP A 692 46.92 11.51 -21.47
N ALA A 693 46.82 12.49 -20.57
CA ALA A 693 46.90 12.25 -19.13
C ALA A 693 45.77 11.34 -18.64
N ALA A 694 44.55 11.51 -19.14
CA ALA A 694 43.43 10.69 -18.78
C ALA A 694 43.46 9.31 -19.48
N ALA A 695 43.92 9.23 -20.72
CA ALA A 695 44.12 7.97 -21.42
C ALA A 695 45.11 7.05 -20.69
N SER A 696 46.14 7.59 -20.02
CA SER A 696 47.08 6.81 -19.22
C SER A 696 46.43 6.14 -17.98
N ALA A 697 45.26 6.60 -17.54
CA ALA A 697 44.47 5.97 -16.47
C ALA A 697 43.77 4.71 -16.93
N LEU A 698 43.59 4.54 -18.22
CA LEU A 698 42.93 3.39 -18.86
C LEU A 698 43.95 2.35 -19.22
N SER A 699 43.58 1.09 -19.05
CA SER A 699 44.43 -0.07 -19.35
C SER A 699 43.60 -1.21 -19.87
N PHE A 700 44.24 -2.34 -20.16
CA PHE A 700 43.58 -3.53 -20.70
C PHE A 700 43.85 -4.75 -19.82
N GLN A 701 42.81 -5.43 -19.40
CA GLN A 701 42.88 -6.70 -18.70
C GLN A 701 42.82 -7.84 -19.71
N PRO A 702 43.82 -8.74 -19.76
CA PRO A 702 43.75 -9.95 -20.62
C PRO A 702 42.60 -10.84 -20.18
N ARG A 703 41.74 -11.26 -21.14
CA ARG A 703 40.65 -12.21 -20.86
C ARG A 703 41.17 -13.53 -20.28
N ALA A 704 42.32 -14.02 -20.76
CA ALA A 704 42.92 -15.28 -20.28
C ALA A 704 43.11 -15.29 -18.74
N ALA A 705 43.54 -14.16 -18.17
CA ALA A 705 43.70 -14.03 -16.72
C ALA A 705 42.38 -14.20 -15.95
N LEU A 706 41.25 -13.73 -16.53
CA LEU A 706 39.93 -13.92 -15.93
C LEU A 706 39.43 -15.39 -16.11
N VAL A 707 39.70 -16.00 -17.24
CA VAL A 707 39.37 -17.42 -17.49
C VAL A 707 40.09 -18.30 -16.44
N ASP A 708 41.39 -18.07 -16.25
CA ASP A 708 42.18 -18.79 -15.26
C ASP A 708 41.69 -18.54 -13.82
N PHE A 709 41.38 -17.28 -13.51
CA PHE A 709 40.85 -16.91 -12.19
C PHE A 709 39.54 -17.64 -11.88
N ILE A 710 38.53 -17.56 -12.79
CA ILE A 710 37.22 -18.21 -12.59
C ILE A 710 37.37 -19.73 -12.53
N GLN A 711 38.25 -20.34 -13.35
CA GLN A 711 38.51 -21.76 -13.31
C GLN A 711 39.10 -22.20 -11.95
N HIS A 712 40.01 -21.41 -11.37
CA HIS A 712 40.63 -21.74 -10.08
C HIS A 712 39.71 -21.45 -8.89
N THR A 713 38.96 -20.36 -8.92
CA THR A 713 38.12 -19.96 -7.79
C THR A 713 36.77 -20.67 -7.74
N GLU A 714 36.09 -20.79 -8.88
CA GLU A 714 34.74 -21.34 -8.97
C GLU A 714 34.71 -22.77 -9.52
N GLY A 715 35.78 -23.24 -10.19
CA GLY A 715 35.82 -24.50 -10.90
C GLY A 715 34.93 -24.53 -12.14
N LEU A 716 34.60 -23.36 -12.68
CA LEU A 716 33.66 -23.16 -13.81
C LEU A 716 34.36 -22.42 -14.96
N ALA A 717 33.84 -22.59 -16.18
CA ALA A 717 34.41 -21.92 -17.35
C ALA A 717 33.76 -20.55 -17.59
N LEU A 718 34.55 -19.48 -17.82
CA LEU A 718 34.08 -18.22 -18.35
C LEU A 718 33.91 -18.35 -19.87
N CYS A 719 32.70 -18.67 -20.33
CA CYS A 719 32.41 -18.95 -21.74
C CYS A 719 32.86 -17.85 -22.70
N GLY A 720 33.44 -18.23 -23.83
CA GLY A 720 33.93 -17.35 -24.88
C GLY A 720 35.34 -17.69 -25.30
N ARG A 721 36.10 -16.72 -25.80
CA ARG A 721 37.49 -16.92 -26.27
C ARG A 721 38.36 -17.49 -25.14
N GLY A 722 39.04 -18.60 -25.40
CA GLY A 722 39.89 -19.32 -24.44
C GLY A 722 39.19 -20.32 -23.54
N ALA A 723 37.83 -20.33 -23.51
CA ALA A 723 37.05 -21.31 -22.73
C ALA A 723 35.72 -21.57 -23.43
N ALA A 724 35.69 -22.63 -24.25
CA ALA A 724 34.46 -23.06 -24.91
C ALA A 724 33.51 -23.70 -23.89
N CYS A 725 32.25 -23.29 -23.88
CA CYS A 725 31.20 -23.94 -23.15
C CYS A 725 30.30 -24.68 -24.14
N SER A 726 30.06 -25.97 -23.89
CA SER A 726 29.06 -26.72 -24.63
C SER A 726 27.66 -26.23 -24.30
N GLY A 727 26.93 -25.77 -25.31
CA GLY A 727 25.52 -25.37 -25.21
C GLY A 727 24.60 -26.50 -25.53
#